data_4c76bdd5036244d7123ae118ba93e72c
#
_entry.id   4c76bdd5036244d7123ae118ba93e72c
#
_cell.length_a   1.000
_cell.length_b   1.000
_cell.length_c   1.000
_cell.angle_alpha   90.00
_cell.angle_beta   90.00
_cell.angle_gamma   90.00
#
_symmetry.space_group_name_H-M   'P 1'
#
loop_
_entity.id
_entity.type
_entity.pdbx_description
1 polymer ?
#
loop_
_entity_poly.entity_id
_entity_poly.type
_entity_poly.pdbx_seq_one_letter_code
_entity_poly.pdbx_strand_id
1 'polypeptide(L)'
;MGNVLYRFRWLIGAAVILLAVAFGLSGSSIGMWAEYLPGCTDTGLLAGTPRSIRADEWAVSTVCSFAQTYDGEFQYFSDILRGTDTDMVLASNAPVLDPVAVTRLFSMGYVLFGINGGLAFFWVSRLVVLFLVTFEFLMLLTEKQKGWSLAGTLLVTFSGAVQWWFHTSALLECIVYGELAVLVLHRYFHVKELWKRLLYALGMGLLGFSYTLALYPAWQVPLVYVFLAVFVWQLLELKQEGALKPGPKDGACVLLAAGVCACGVLYFFSRSASGIEAVNNTVYPGTRFVTGGDLRLEFFQYANSIFYPLVQEGVAYNVCEQAMFFDFFPLGILLALWQLAGNRRKGKGGKDGRSRDSLLIGLLAVNLFFFLFCVTGFPDVLARWTFLSNCPTTRVLVIFGYANVLILIRCLAMRKKAWEGNIRADEGNAGLKKQRVTEKSGKQNPIVMSAVTAAVFALAVGLLACLCENKYVTGWMAGIEIGALFGLAFAMLRGREKGFALLCAGLAMFTGLLVNPIQKGADFIYENPLVQAIAEVNGEKEGVWMTDCLSYPMNNVPLFVGASTINSTSYYPDLERWRLLNPGKQWELYYNRFAHVRMELVETGISWFEQGEAGDRLNVFLDIRDIGKMGVDYVLSVNDLEVYNREGLTFTLLKQVEEYRIYQVDAG
;
A
#
# COMPACT_ATOMS: atom_id res chain seq x y z
N MET A 1 24.55 -18.35 -14.22
CA MET A 1 23.31 -17.59 -14.40
C MET A 1 23.03 -16.64 -13.22
N GLY A 2 23.00 -17.09 -11.97
CA GLY A 2 22.66 -16.22 -10.82
C GLY A 2 23.57 -15.01 -10.58
N ASN A 3 24.85 -15.05 -10.92
CA ASN A 3 25.75 -13.90 -10.76
C ASN A 3 25.53 -12.83 -11.83
N VAL A 4 25.11 -13.21 -13.04
CA VAL A 4 24.79 -12.28 -14.13
C VAL A 4 23.50 -11.53 -13.80
N LEU A 5 22.43 -12.24 -13.43
CA LEU A 5 21.17 -11.63 -12.99
C LEU A 5 21.38 -10.65 -11.84
N TYR A 6 22.16 -11.03 -10.83
CA TYR A 6 22.51 -10.16 -9.72
C TYR A 6 23.25 -8.89 -10.17
N ARG A 7 24.21 -9.01 -11.09
CA ARG A 7 25.01 -7.88 -11.59
C ARG A 7 24.16 -6.86 -12.36
N PHE A 8 23.21 -7.35 -13.17
CA PHE A 8 22.40 -6.52 -14.05
C PHE A 8 20.97 -6.27 -13.56
N ARG A 9 20.65 -6.59 -12.28
CA ARG A 9 19.29 -6.53 -11.72
C ARG A 9 18.58 -5.20 -11.94
N TRP A 10 19.28 -4.08 -11.80
CA TRP A 10 18.70 -2.76 -12.03
C TRP A 10 18.40 -2.50 -13.51
N LEU A 11 19.27 -2.92 -14.42
CA LEU A 11 19.02 -2.84 -15.87
C LEU A 11 17.86 -3.76 -16.30
N ILE A 12 17.78 -4.95 -15.72
CA ILE A 12 16.65 -5.87 -15.96
C ILE A 12 15.36 -5.24 -15.45
N GLY A 13 15.37 -4.65 -14.25
CA GLY A 13 14.20 -3.95 -13.71
C GLY A 13 13.75 -2.79 -14.62
N ALA A 14 14.68 -1.96 -15.07
CA ALA A 14 14.38 -0.89 -16.01
C ALA A 14 13.82 -1.42 -17.33
N ALA A 15 14.38 -2.50 -17.88
CA ALA A 15 13.86 -3.13 -19.09
C ALA A 15 12.44 -3.68 -18.90
N VAL A 16 12.14 -4.29 -17.75
CA VAL A 16 10.78 -4.77 -17.42
C VAL A 16 9.79 -3.60 -17.38
N ILE A 17 10.15 -2.48 -16.76
CA ILE A 17 9.30 -1.28 -16.71
C ILE A 17 9.06 -0.75 -18.13
N LEU A 18 10.11 -0.59 -18.93
CA LEU A 18 9.99 -0.08 -20.30
C LEU A 18 9.15 -0.99 -21.21
N LEU A 19 9.31 -2.32 -21.07
CA LEU A 19 8.48 -3.27 -21.80
C LEU A 19 7.02 -3.19 -21.35
N ALA A 20 6.75 -3.09 -20.06
CA ALA A 20 5.39 -2.94 -19.56
C ALA A 20 4.72 -1.65 -20.09
N VAL A 21 5.45 -0.54 -20.09
CA VAL A 21 4.98 0.73 -20.67
C VAL A 21 4.71 0.59 -22.18
N ALA A 22 5.63 -0.02 -22.92
CA ALA A 22 5.49 -0.20 -24.37
C ALA A 22 4.27 -1.05 -24.76
N PHE A 23 3.91 -2.05 -23.92
CA PHE A 23 2.76 -2.93 -24.16
C PHE A 23 1.51 -2.54 -23.37
N GLY A 24 1.54 -1.46 -22.57
CA GLY A 24 0.43 -1.02 -21.74
C GLY A 24 0.05 -2.01 -20.61
N LEU A 25 1.01 -2.81 -20.10
CA LEU A 25 0.71 -3.87 -19.13
C LEU A 25 0.70 -3.36 -17.69
N SER A 26 -0.39 -3.61 -16.98
CA SER A 26 -0.56 -3.23 -15.57
C SER A 26 -1.18 -4.35 -14.75
N GLY A 27 -1.30 -4.13 -13.43
CA GLY A 27 -2.03 -4.99 -12.51
C GLY A 27 -3.37 -4.39 -12.05
N SER A 28 -3.85 -3.37 -12.76
CA SER A 28 -5.08 -2.66 -12.44
C SER A 28 -6.32 -3.54 -12.65
N SER A 29 -7.32 -3.32 -11.83
CA SER A 29 -8.66 -3.90 -12.01
C SER A 29 -9.58 -3.01 -12.85
N ILE A 30 -9.01 -2.08 -13.64
CA ILE A 30 -9.77 -1.13 -14.45
C ILE A 30 -10.75 -1.82 -15.43
N GLY A 31 -10.47 -3.07 -15.81
CA GLY A 31 -11.37 -3.91 -16.61
C GLY A 31 -12.76 -4.14 -16.00
N MET A 32 -12.94 -3.86 -14.68
CA MET A 32 -14.27 -3.86 -14.03
C MET A 32 -15.25 -2.88 -14.66
N TRP A 33 -14.78 -1.82 -15.29
CA TRP A 33 -15.64 -0.84 -15.96
C TRP A 33 -16.45 -1.43 -17.12
N ALA A 34 -16.00 -2.55 -17.70
CA ALA A 34 -16.77 -3.22 -18.75
C ALA A 34 -18.13 -3.77 -18.25
N GLU A 35 -18.30 -3.96 -16.95
CA GLU A 35 -19.59 -4.38 -16.35
C GLU A 35 -20.60 -3.22 -16.24
N TYR A 36 -20.13 -1.97 -16.34
CA TYR A 36 -20.92 -0.77 -16.12
C TYR A 36 -21.14 0.03 -17.42
N LEU A 37 -20.16 0.00 -18.33
CA LEU A 37 -20.25 0.74 -19.59
C LEU A 37 -21.14 -0.01 -20.60
N PRO A 38 -22.14 0.68 -21.24
CA PRO A 38 -23.08 0.03 -22.13
C PRO A 38 -22.37 -0.58 -23.35
N GLY A 39 -22.82 -1.76 -23.78
CA GLY A 39 -22.29 -2.46 -24.97
C GLY A 39 -20.83 -2.88 -24.90
N CYS A 40 -20.18 -2.76 -23.75
CA CYS A 40 -18.75 -3.08 -23.58
C CYS A 40 -18.54 -4.60 -23.53
N THR A 41 -17.81 -5.15 -24.50
CA THR A 41 -17.46 -6.59 -24.56
C THR A 41 -15.98 -6.85 -24.34
N ASP A 42 -15.11 -5.88 -24.63
CA ASP A 42 -13.68 -5.97 -24.34
C ASP A 42 -13.39 -5.40 -22.96
N THR A 43 -12.56 -6.08 -22.21
CA THR A 43 -12.13 -5.65 -20.87
C THR A 43 -10.67 -5.26 -20.84
N GLY A 44 -9.91 -5.49 -21.90
CA GLY A 44 -8.45 -5.39 -21.91
C GLY A 44 -7.75 -6.43 -21.01
N LEU A 45 -8.48 -7.37 -20.42
CA LEU A 45 -7.94 -8.38 -19.51
C LEU A 45 -7.20 -9.46 -20.28
N LEU A 46 -5.92 -9.67 -19.98
CA LEU A 46 -5.11 -10.73 -20.60
C LEU A 46 -5.08 -12.00 -19.73
N ALA A 47 -5.03 -11.86 -18.41
CA ALA A 47 -5.03 -12.99 -17.48
C ALA A 47 -5.39 -12.55 -16.05
N GLY A 48 -5.84 -13.50 -15.24
CA GLY A 48 -6.20 -13.27 -13.84
C GLY A 48 -7.65 -12.81 -13.68
N THR A 49 -7.97 -12.24 -12.53
CA THR A 49 -9.33 -11.79 -12.17
C THR A 49 -9.27 -10.35 -11.68
N PRO A 50 -9.97 -9.40 -12.31
CA PRO A 50 -10.17 -8.07 -11.76
C PRO A 50 -10.85 -8.16 -10.38
N ARG A 51 -10.58 -7.23 -9.49
CA ARG A 51 -11.04 -7.27 -8.09
C ARG A 51 -12.07 -6.18 -7.83
N SER A 52 -13.34 -6.53 -7.79
CA SER A 52 -14.44 -5.59 -7.51
C SER A 52 -14.27 -4.90 -6.16
N ILE A 53 -13.80 -5.64 -5.14
CA ILE A 53 -13.54 -5.11 -3.79
C ILE A 53 -12.52 -3.98 -3.75
N ARG A 54 -11.69 -3.82 -4.79
CA ARG A 54 -10.73 -2.69 -4.87
C ARG A 54 -11.29 -1.49 -5.62
N ALA A 55 -12.55 -1.16 -5.38
CA ALA A 55 -13.21 -0.02 -6.01
C ALA A 55 -12.46 1.31 -5.80
N ASP A 56 -11.81 1.51 -4.66
CA ASP A 56 -10.93 2.67 -4.43
C ASP A 56 -9.80 2.80 -5.45
N GLU A 57 -9.37 1.69 -6.06
CA GLU A 57 -8.39 1.68 -7.14
C GLU A 57 -9.06 1.99 -8.47
N TRP A 58 -9.88 1.06 -8.99
CA TRP A 58 -10.33 1.08 -10.37
C TRP A 58 -11.47 2.08 -10.63
N ALA A 59 -12.30 2.38 -9.63
CA ALA A 59 -13.43 3.30 -9.78
C ALA A 59 -13.12 4.73 -9.27
N VAL A 60 -12.05 4.92 -8.47
CA VAL A 60 -11.73 6.23 -7.89
C VAL A 60 -10.36 6.73 -8.30
N SER A 61 -9.28 6.18 -7.71
CA SER A 61 -7.96 6.79 -7.87
C SER A 61 -7.38 6.66 -9.29
N THR A 62 -7.63 5.54 -9.99
CA THR A 62 -7.22 5.40 -11.39
C THR A 62 -8.03 6.34 -12.28
N VAL A 63 -9.33 6.52 -12.02
CA VAL A 63 -10.18 7.47 -12.74
C VAL A 63 -9.71 8.90 -12.52
N CYS A 64 -9.38 9.31 -11.29
CA CYS A 64 -8.80 10.63 -11.02
C CYS A 64 -7.49 10.86 -11.77
N SER A 65 -6.64 9.83 -11.87
CA SER A 65 -5.39 9.93 -12.63
C SER A 65 -5.64 10.06 -14.12
N PHE A 66 -6.64 9.35 -14.63
CA PHE A 66 -7.05 9.44 -16.04
C PHE A 66 -7.65 10.81 -16.35
N ALA A 67 -8.49 11.35 -15.47
CA ALA A 67 -9.08 12.67 -15.62
C ALA A 67 -8.01 13.76 -15.79
N GLN A 68 -7.04 13.85 -14.88
CA GLN A 68 -5.90 14.78 -15.00
C GLN A 68 -5.04 14.52 -16.24
N THR A 69 -4.93 13.25 -16.69
CA THR A 69 -4.12 12.90 -17.86
C THR A 69 -4.84 13.25 -19.15
N TYR A 70 -6.16 13.13 -19.19
CA TYR A 70 -6.98 13.49 -20.34
C TYR A 70 -7.04 15.00 -20.54
N ASP A 71 -7.24 15.75 -19.44
CA ASP A 71 -7.17 17.21 -19.40
C ASP A 71 -5.76 17.71 -19.81
N GLY A 72 -4.71 17.02 -19.37
CA GLY A 72 -3.32 17.30 -19.76
C GLY A 72 -2.66 18.47 -19.04
N GLU A 73 -3.36 19.19 -18.19
CA GLU A 73 -2.83 20.36 -17.47
C GLU A 73 -2.12 19.99 -16.16
N PHE A 74 -2.51 18.86 -15.55
CA PHE A 74 -1.93 18.33 -14.31
C PHE A 74 -1.86 19.34 -13.16
N GLN A 75 -2.92 20.12 -12.99
CA GLN A 75 -2.98 21.22 -12.04
C GLN A 75 -2.95 20.72 -10.58
N TYR A 76 -2.41 21.57 -9.68
CA TYR A 76 -2.47 21.33 -8.24
C TYR A 76 -3.90 21.45 -7.69
N PHE A 77 -4.64 22.44 -8.18
CA PHE A 77 -6.06 22.63 -7.95
C PHE A 77 -6.79 22.46 -9.26
N SER A 78 -7.85 21.65 -9.29
CA SER A 78 -8.64 21.36 -10.48
C SER A 78 -10.11 21.25 -10.11
N ASP A 79 -11.00 21.69 -10.98
CA ASP A 79 -12.45 21.59 -10.82
C ASP A 79 -13.05 20.30 -11.38
N ILE A 80 -12.24 19.46 -12.02
CA ILE A 80 -12.66 18.15 -12.57
C ILE A 80 -13.43 17.34 -11.51
N LEU A 81 -12.87 17.28 -10.28
CA LEU A 81 -13.55 16.65 -9.16
C LEU A 81 -14.46 17.65 -8.44
N ARG A 82 -15.67 17.26 -8.10
CA ARG A 82 -16.69 18.04 -7.37
C ARG A 82 -17.23 19.26 -8.14
N GLY A 83 -16.78 19.53 -9.37
CA GLY A 83 -17.17 20.72 -10.13
C GLY A 83 -16.73 22.03 -9.44
N THR A 84 -15.66 22.02 -8.67
CA THR A 84 -15.07 23.17 -7.98
C THR A 84 -13.62 22.90 -7.63
N ASP A 85 -12.83 23.95 -7.41
CA ASP A 85 -11.41 23.84 -7.08
C ASP A 85 -11.14 22.77 -6.00
N THR A 86 -10.46 21.71 -6.41
CA THR A 86 -10.13 20.56 -5.57
C THR A 86 -8.62 20.39 -5.54
N ASP A 87 -8.08 20.24 -4.34
CA ASP A 87 -6.67 19.92 -4.13
C ASP A 87 -6.36 18.49 -4.62
N MET A 88 -5.72 18.39 -5.78
CA MET A 88 -5.39 17.12 -6.43
C MET A 88 -4.21 16.40 -5.75
N VAL A 89 -3.49 17.07 -4.86
CA VAL A 89 -2.47 16.43 -4.02
C VAL A 89 -3.12 15.64 -2.88
N LEU A 90 -4.29 16.06 -2.41
CA LEU A 90 -5.09 15.29 -1.45
C LEU A 90 -5.87 14.17 -2.14
N ALA A 91 -6.14 14.28 -3.45
CA ALA A 91 -6.68 13.19 -4.24
C ALA A 91 -5.63 12.09 -4.44
N SER A 92 -6.01 10.84 -4.15
CA SER A 92 -5.09 9.70 -4.11
C SER A 92 -4.40 9.47 -5.45
N ASN A 93 -3.07 9.55 -5.45
CA ASN A 93 -2.20 9.24 -6.60
C ASN A 93 -2.39 10.07 -7.88
N ALA A 94 -3.22 11.12 -7.87
CA ALA A 94 -3.39 11.97 -9.04
C ALA A 94 -2.04 12.60 -9.46
N PRO A 95 -1.69 12.57 -10.74
CA PRO A 95 -0.48 13.24 -11.24
C PRO A 95 -0.65 14.76 -11.18
N VAL A 96 0.38 15.48 -10.72
CA VAL A 96 0.41 16.95 -10.67
C VAL A 96 1.78 17.45 -11.15
N LEU A 97 1.81 18.55 -11.90
CA LEU A 97 3.03 19.25 -12.31
C LEU A 97 3.33 20.40 -11.34
N ASP A 98 3.89 20.06 -10.19
CA ASP A 98 4.22 20.98 -9.09
C ASP A 98 5.48 20.43 -8.36
N PRO A 99 6.23 21.22 -7.60
CA PRO A 99 7.35 20.71 -6.79
C PRO A 99 7.03 19.52 -5.91
N VAL A 100 5.79 19.31 -5.48
CA VAL A 100 5.38 18.10 -4.72
C VAL A 100 5.44 16.81 -5.56
N ALA A 101 5.52 16.89 -6.88
CA ALA A 101 5.63 15.73 -7.78
C ALA A 101 6.82 14.83 -7.44
N VAL A 102 7.88 15.38 -6.82
CA VAL A 102 9.03 14.58 -6.34
C VAL A 102 8.63 13.53 -5.30
N THR A 103 7.49 13.69 -4.64
CA THR A 103 6.96 12.72 -3.68
C THR A 103 6.07 11.66 -4.34
N ARG A 104 5.69 11.86 -5.61
CA ARG A 104 4.77 11.04 -6.40
C ARG A 104 5.39 10.53 -7.70
N LEU A 105 6.66 10.12 -7.64
CA LEU A 105 7.43 9.74 -8.82
C LEU A 105 6.77 8.66 -9.68
N PHE A 106 6.00 7.75 -9.07
CA PHE A 106 5.30 6.70 -9.78
C PHE A 106 4.12 7.25 -10.62
N SER A 107 3.44 8.30 -10.14
CA SER A 107 2.34 8.95 -10.88
C SER A 107 2.86 9.79 -12.06
N MET A 108 4.15 10.16 -12.06
CA MET A 108 4.75 10.89 -13.20
C MET A 108 4.73 10.08 -14.50
N GLY A 109 4.50 8.77 -14.42
CA GLY A 109 4.27 7.95 -15.60
C GLY A 109 3.12 8.44 -16.47
N TYR A 110 2.05 8.95 -15.86
CA TYR A 110 0.91 9.51 -16.58
C TYR A 110 1.27 10.77 -17.36
N VAL A 111 2.11 11.63 -16.79
CA VAL A 111 2.63 12.84 -17.47
C VAL A 111 3.54 12.49 -18.64
N LEU A 112 4.34 11.41 -18.52
CA LEU A 112 5.38 11.07 -19.50
C LEU A 112 4.85 10.17 -20.63
N PHE A 113 3.89 9.28 -20.35
CA PHE A 113 3.50 8.20 -21.24
C PHE A 113 1.99 8.14 -21.53
N GLY A 114 1.23 9.16 -21.08
CA GLY A 114 -0.23 9.20 -21.23
C GLY A 114 -0.96 8.13 -20.42
N ILE A 115 -2.20 7.85 -20.75
CA ILE A 115 -3.11 7.01 -19.95
C ILE A 115 -2.60 5.56 -19.85
N ASN A 116 -2.45 4.86 -20.96
CA ASN A 116 -2.07 3.45 -20.98
C ASN A 116 -0.64 3.22 -20.49
N GLY A 117 0.31 4.00 -20.99
CA GLY A 117 1.70 3.93 -20.58
C GLY A 117 1.90 4.37 -19.13
N GLY A 118 1.15 5.38 -18.69
CA GLY A 118 1.13 5.89 -17.33
C GLY A 118 0.63 4.85 -16.33
N LEU A 119 -0.49 4.20 -16.65
CA LEU A 119 -1.03 3.10 -15.84
C LEU A 119 -0.02 1.95 -15.70
N ALA A 120 0.59 1.54 -16.83
CA ALA A 120 1.62 0.51 -16.85
C ALA A 120 2.86 0.91 -16.03
N PHE A 121 3.36 2.14 -16.22
CA PHE A 121 4.48 2.67 -15.45
C PHE A 121 4.17 2.70 -13.95
N PHE A 122 3.02 3.24 -13.55
CA PHE A 122 2.60 3.33 -12.15
C PHE A 122 2.62 1.96 -11.46
N TRP A 123 2.04 0.94 -12.10
CA TRP A 123 1.97 -0.40 -11.52
C TRP A 123 3.32 -1.13 -11.51
N VAL A 124 3.98 -1.19 -12.66
CA VAL A 124 5.17 -2.04 -12.80
C VAL A 124 6.40 -1.40 -12.18
N SER A 125 6.55 -0.07 -12.22
CA SER A 125 7.67 0.60 -11.56
C SER A 125 7.58 0.44 -10.04
N ARG A 126 6.40 0.53 -9.44
CA ARG A 126 6.17 0.29 -8.00
C ARG A 126 6.57 -1.12 -7.60
N LEU A 127 6.15 -2.13 -8.36
CA LEU A 127 6.50 -3.53 -8.10
C LEU A 127 8.01 -3.77 -8.21
N VAL A 128 8.63 -3.29 -9.28
CA VAL A 128 10.06 -3.48 -9.54
C VAL A 128 10.92 -2.73 -8.53
N VAL A 129 10.56 -1.48 -8.20
CA VAL A 129 11.31 -0.68 -7.23
C VAL A 129 11.20 -1.29 -5.84
N LEU A 130 10.00 -1.69 -5.39
CA LEU A 130 9.83 -2.39 -4.11
C LEU A 130 10.71 -3.65 -4.06
N PHE A 131 10.64 -4.51 -5.10
CA PHE A 131 11.42 -5.74 -5.14
C PHE A 131 12.93 -5.48 -5.04
N LEU A 132 13.44 -4.53 -5.82
CA LEU A 132 14.88 -4.23 -5.85
C LEU A 132 15.36 -3.54 -4.58
N VAL A 133 14.60 -2.59 -4.06
CA VAL A 133 14.95 -1.86 -2.83
C VAL A 133 14.92 -2.78 -1.63
N THR A 134 13.85 -3.57 -1.46
CA THR A 134 13.76 -4.57 -0.39
C THR A 134 14.89 -5.61 -0.49
N PHE A 135 15.26 -6.02 -1.71
CA PHE A 135 16.40 -6.93 -1.89
C PHE A 135 17.72 -6.31 -1.41
N GLU A 136 18.03 -5.06 -1.78
CA GLU A 136 19.22 -4.36 -1.30
C GLU A 136 19.19 -4.12 0.21
N PHE A 137 18.03 -3.75 0.76
CA PHE A 137 17.85 -3.58 2.19
C PHE A 137 18.09 -4.90 2.95
N LEU A 138 17.52 -6.00 2.49
CA LEU A 138 17.75 -7.31 3.09
C LEU A 138 19.20 -7.83 2.86
N MET A 139 19.86 -7.45 1.77
CA MET A 139 21.30 -7.72 1.59
C MET A 139 22.14 -7.02 2.67
N LEU A 140 21.72 -5.82 3.12
CA LEU A 140 22.35 -5.16 4.27
C LEU A 140 22.08 -5.92 5.56
N LEU A 141 20.82 -6.26 5.85
CA LEU A 141 20.43 -6.96 7.08
C LEU A 141 20.98 -8.37 7.19
N THR A 142 21.19 -9.06 6.08
CA THR A 142 21.71 -10.45 6.03
C THR A 142 23.24 -10.54 5.86
N GLU A 143 23.94 -9.40 5.87
CA GLU A 143 25.38 -9.36 5.59
C GLU A 143 25.71 -10.04 4.25
N LYS A 144 24.98 -9.67 3.19
CA LYS A 144 25.16 -10.09 1.79
C LYS A 144 24.80 -11.55 1.47
N GLN A 145 23.94 -12.19 2.25
CA GLN A 145 23.48 -13.55 1.97
C GLN A 145 22.31 -13.56 0.97
N LYS A 146 22.62 -13.72 -0.31
CA LYS A 146 21.68 -13.55 -1.43
C LYS A 146 20.40 -14.39 -1.34
N GLY A 147 20.47 -15.63 -0.89
CA GLY A 147 19.29 -16.50 -0.86
C GLY A 147 18.32 -16.15 0.24
N TRP A 148 18.80 -15.84 1.45
CA TRP A 148 17.92 -15.33 2.52
C TRP A 148 17.34 -13.96 2.19
N SER A 149 18.15 -13.08 1.55
CA SER A 149 17.65 -11.80 1.07
C SER A 149 16.55 -11.96 0.03
N LEU A 150 16.74 -12.87 -0.94
CA LEU A 150 15.73 -13.15 -1.96
C LEU A 150 14.46 -13.73 -1.34
N ALA A 151 14.58 -14.68 -0.40
CA ALA A 151 13.42 -15.24 0.28
C ALA A 151 12.61 -14.16 1.03
N GLY A 152 13.30 -13.29 1.79
CA GLY A 152 12.64 -12.18 2.48
C GLY A 152 12.02 -11.18 1.51
N THR A 153 12.69 -10.86 0.38
CA THR A 153 12.14 -10.00 -0.66
C THR A 153 10.83 -10.55 -1.24
N LEU A 154 10.79 -11.85 -1.51
CA LEU A 154 9.58 -12.51 -1.98
C LEU A 154 8.45 -12.45 -0.94
N LEU A 155 8.77 -12.68 0.34
CA LEU A 155 7.82 -12.61 1.44
C LEU A 155 7.28 -11.18 1.66
N VAL A 156 8.07 -10.15 1.39
CA VAL A 156 7.63 -8.75 1.50
C VAL A 156 6.88 -8.34 0.24
N THR A 157 7.50 -8.40 -0.92
CA THR A 157 6.95 -7.86 -2.17
C THR A 157 5.65 -8.55 -2.59
N PHE A 158 5.58 -9.87 -2.47
CA PHE A 158 4.42 -10.66 -2.86
C PHE A 158 3.59 -11.13 -1.65
N SER A 159 3.65 -10.40 -0.54
CA SER A 159 2.74 -10.62 0.58
C SER A 159 1.31 -10.24 0.21
N GLY A 160 0.34 -10.90 0.84
CA GLY A 160 -1.06 -10.47 0.74
C GLY A 160 -1.21 -9.00 1.13
N ALA A 161 -0.58 -8.57 2.24
CA ALA A 161 -0.61 -7.19 2.69
C ALA A 161 -0.24 -6.18 1.59
N VAL A 162 0.91 -6.37 0.93
CA VAL A 162 1.37 -5.45 -0.13
C VAL A 162 0.49 -5.55 -1.38
N GLN A 163 0.09 -6.75 -1.79
CA GLN A 163 -0.60 -6.94 -3.06
C GLN A 163 -2.08 -6.53 -3.02
N TRP A 164 -2.78 -6.73 -1.90
CA TRP A 164 -4.16 -6.25 -1.73
C TRP A 164 -4.24 -4.73 -1.51
N TRP A 165 -3.22 -4.14 -0.86
CA TRP A 165 -3.08 -2.68 -0.66
C TRP A 165 -2.14 -2.04 -1.69
N PHE A 166 -1.94 -2.68 -2.84
CA PHE A 166 -0.90 -2.27 -3.80
C PHE A 166 -1.12 -0.86 -4.35
N HIS A 167 -2.34 -0.48 -4.65
CA HIS A 167 -2.64 0.81 -5.27
C HIS A 167 -2.94 1.91 -4.26
N THR A 168 -3.73 1.62 -3.25
CA THR A 168 -4.26 2.61 -2.30
C THR A 168 -3.43 2.70 -1.02
N SER A 169 -3.59 3.78 -0.28
CA SER A 169 -3.06 4.01 1.08
C SER A 169 -1.54 4.05 1.27
N ALA A 170 -0.75 4.05 0.20
CA ALA A 170 0.71 4.27 0.20
C ALA A 170 1.53 3.33 1.11
N LEU A 171 1.06 2.11 1.42
CA LEU A 171 1.84 1.13 2.19
C LEU A 171 3.17 0.81 1.52
N LEU A 172 3.12 0.58 0.20
CA LEU A 172 4.30 0.25 -0.60
C LEU A 172 5.32 1.38 -0.57
N GLU A 173 4.88 2.62 -0.76
CA GLU A 173 5.71 3.81 -0.74
C GLU A 173 6.39 4.00 0.63
N CYS A 174 5.65 3.82 1.73
CA CYS A 174 6.21 3.91 3.08
C CYS A 174 7.31 2.86 3.32
N ILE A 175 7.14 1.63 2.83
CA ILE A 175 8.17 0.60 2.90
C ILE A 175 9.38 1.00 2.05
N VAL A 176 9.19 1.39 0.79
CA VAL A 176 10.27 1.77 -0.13
C VAL A 176 11.07 2.96 0.41
N TYR A 177 10.38 4.02 0.85
CA TYR A 177 11.07 5.22 1.36
C TYR A 177 11.84 4.95 2.65
N GLY A 178 11.27 4.16 3.57
CA GLY A 178 11.95 3.77 4.79
C GLY A 178 13.19 2.89 4.54
N GLU A 179 13.08 1.88 3.68
CA GLU A 179 14.19 1.01 3.29
C GLU A 179 15.27 1.80 2.55
N LEU A 180 14.90 2.71 1.62
CA LEU A 180 15.83 3.60 0.93
C LEU A 180 16.55 4.52 1.91
N ALA A 181 15.86 5.09 2.90
CA ALA A 181 16.46 5.95 3.90
C ALA A 181 17.57 5.21 4.68
N VAL A 182 17.33 3.95 5.07
CA VAL A 182 18.35 3.09 5.70
C VAL A 182 19.55 2.88 4.77
N LEU A 183 19.31 2.57 3.49
CA LEU A 183 20.36 2.35 2.50
C LEU A 183 21.17 3.63 2.22
N VAL A 184 20.50 4.77 2.11
CA VAL A 184 21.14 6.09 1.93
C VAL A 184 22.03 6.43 3.13
N LEU A 185 21.53 6.22 4.37
CA LEU A 185 22.32 6.43 5.59
C LEU A 185 23.57 5.54 5.61
N HIS A 186 23.42 4.25 5.25
CA HIS A 186 24.54 3.33 5.15
C HIS A 186 25.60 3.85 4.17
N ARG A 187 25.19 4.28 3.00
CA ARG A 187 26.11 4.84 1.97
C ARG A 187 26.76 6.13 2.43
N TYR A 188 26.01 7.03 3.06
CA TYR A 188 26.50 8.30 3.57
C TYR A 188 27.76 8.16 4.42
N PHE A 189 27.77 7.23 5.39
CA PHE A 189 28.93 7.03 6.27
C PHE A 189 30.12 6.34 5.62
N HIS A 190 29.92 5.68 4.47
CA HIS A 190 31.00 5.00 3.75
C HIS A 190 31.67 5.85 2.65
N VAL A 191 31.17 7.07 2.40
CA VAL A 191 31.79 8.01 1.46
C VAL A 191 32.55 9.12 2.18
N LYS A 192 33.69 9.55 1.57
CA LYS A 192 34.55 10.60 2.13
C LYS A 192 34.34 11.96 1.48
N GLU A 193 33.96 11.97 0.20
CA GLU A 193 33.80 13.16 -0.60
C GLU A 193 32.56 13.97 -0.17
N LEU A 194 32.76 15.25 0.16
CA LEU A 194 31.70 16.12 0.67
C LEU A 194 30.52 16.21 -0.30
N TRP A 195 30.78 16.35 -1.61
CA TRP A 195 29.70 16.47 -2.59
C TRP A 195 28.78 15.24 -2.63
N LYS A 196 29.33 14.02 -2.45
CA LYS A 196 28.55 12.80 -2.34
C LYS A 196 27.72 12.78 -1.04
N ARG A 197 28.32 13.25 0.09
CA ARG A 197 27.58 13.37 1.35
C ARG A 197 26.43 14.35 1.23
N LEU A 198 26.63 15.49 0.54
CA LEU A 198 25.55 16.46 0.28
C LEU A 198 24.45 15.85 -0.59
N LEU A 199 24.79 15.06 -1.62
CA LEU A 199 23.79 14.34 -2.43
C LEU A 199 22.99 13.33 -1.60
N TYR A 200 23.65 12.57 -0.72
CA TYR A 200 22.92 11.65 0.18
C TYR A 200 22.08 12.40 1.21
N ALA A 201 22.53 13.54 1.72
CA ALA A 201 21.76 14.38 2.61
C ALA A 201 20.52 14.98 1.91
N LEU A 202 20.69 15.47 0.68
CA LEU A 202 19.57 15.89 -0.17
C LEU A 202 18.57 14.75 -0.38
N GLY A 203 19.05 13.56 -0.77
CA GLY A 203 18.22 12.38 -0.93
C GLY A 203 17.48 11.98 0.35
N MET A 204 18.12 12.09 1.51
CA MET A 204 17.47 11.83 2.81
C MET A 204 16.36 12.85 3.10
N GLY A 205 16.58 14.14 2.80
CA GLY A 205 15.56 15.19 2.95
C GLY A 205 14.36 14.94 2.04
N LEU A 206 14.60 14.57 0.78
CA LEU A 206 13.53 14.22 -0.17
C LEU A 206 12.77 12.96 0.25
N LEU A 207 13.46 11.92 0.75
CA LEU A 207 12.81 10.72 1.28
C LEU A 207 11.95 11.03 2.51
N GLY A 208 12.43 11.87 3.41
CA GLY A 208 11.65 12.34 4.57
C GLY A 208 10.40 13.11 4.14
N PHE A 209 10.53 13.99 3.16
CA PHE A 209 9.41 14.71 2.56
C PHE A 209 8.41 13.74 1.90
N SER A 210 8.90 12.81 1.07
CA SER A 210 8.05 11.81 0.41
C SER A 210 7.34 10.89 1.39
N TYR A 211 8.04 10.46 2.46
CA TYR A 211 7.44 9.65 3.51
C TYR A 211 6.33 10.40 4.23
N THR A 212 6.53 11.70 4.52
CA THR A 212 5.52 12.54 5.17
C THR A 212 4.28 12.71 4.29
N LEU A 213 4.46 12.92 2.97
CA LEU A 213 3.36 13.10 2.03
C LEU A 213 2.68 11.79 1.56
N ALA A 214 3.05 10.66 2.11
CA ALA A 214 2.25 9.45 1.98
C ALA A 214 0.84 9.59 2.60
N LEU A 215 0.67 10.54 3.55
CA LEU A 215 -0.59 11.00 4.15
C LEU A 215 -1.49 9.87 4.70
N TYR A 216 -0.89 8.79 5.15
CA TYR A 216 -1.61 7.67 5.75
C TYR A 216 -0.98 7.23 7.08
N PRO A 217 -1.29 7.94 8.19
CA PRO A 217 -0.68 7.71 9.50
C PRO A 217 -0.74 6.27 9.98
N ALA A 218 -1.79 5.54 9.61
CA ALA A 218 -1.98 4.15 10.02
C ALA A 218 -0.86 3.19 9.54
N TRP A 219 -0.15 3.51 8.44
CA TRP A 219 1.06 2.80 8.00
C TRP A 219 2.34 3.51 8.42
N GLN A 220 2.35 4.84 8.31
CA GLN A 220 3.53 5.65 8.58
C GLN A 220 4.03 5.48 10.01
N VAL A 221 3.14 5.61 11.00
CA VAL A 221 3.53 5.57 12.40
C VAL A 221 4.13 4.21 12.81
N PRO A 222 3.47 3.06 12.56
CA PRO A 222 4.07 1.77 12.92
C PRO A 222 5.38 1.49 12.17
N LEU A 223 5.49 1.83 10.89
CA LEU A 223 6.72 1.64 10.11
C LEU A 223 7.87 2.49 10.64
N VAL A 224 7.62 3.73 11.13
CA VAL A 224 8.66 4.55 11.77
C VAL A 224 9.30 3.81 12.93
N TYR A 225 8.55 3.11 13.79
CA TYR A 225 9.12 2.34 14.89
C TYR A 225 10.05 1.23 14.40
N VAL A 226 9.66 0.52 13.35
CA VAL A 226 10.48 -0.54 12.75
C VAL A 226 11.77 0.05 12.17
N PHE A 227 11.66 1.11 11.34
CA PHE A 227 12.83 1.73 10.74
C PHE A 227 13.71 2.43 11.77
N LEU A 228 13.15 3.00 12.83
CA LEU A 228 13.94 3.57 13.95
C LEU A 228 14.82 2.49 14.62
N ALA A 229 14.27 1.28 14.86
CA ALA A 229 15.07 0.18 15.40
C ALA A 229 16.22 -0.20 14.44
N VAL A 230 15.97 -0.22 13.12
CA VAL A 230 16.99 -0.50 12.11
C VAL A 230 18.02 0.63 12.04
N PHE A 231 17.61 1.90 12.10
CA PHE A 231 18.53 3.06 12.15
C PHE A 231 19.44 3.02 13.37
N VAL A 232 18.87 2.75 14.55
CA VAL A 232 19.65 2.63 15.80
C VAL A 232 20.69 1.51 15.70
N TRP A 233 20.26 0.33 15.21
CA TRP A 233 21.18 -0.76 14.95
C TRP A 233 22.31 -0.34 14.01
N GLN A 234 21.99 0.29 12.91
CA GLN A 234 22.98 0.72 11.91
C GLN A 234 23.99 1.71 12.48
N LEU A 235 23.54 2.67 13.28
CA LEU A 235 24.44 3.61 13.98
C LEU A 235 25.37 2.90 14.96
N LEU A 236 24.86 1.89 15.68
CA LEU A 236 25.66 1.08 16.59
C LEU A 236 26.73 0.26 15.84
N GLU A 237 26.39 -0.36 14.70
CA GLU A 237 27.35 -1.06 13.84
C GLU A 237 28.41 -0.11 13.29
N LEU A 238 28.02 1.04 12.73
CA LEU A 238 28.94 2.06 12.23
C LEU A 238 29.89 2.58 13.30
N LYS A 239 29.41 2.70 14.55
CA LYS A 239 30.24 3.06 15.70
C LYS A 239 31.26 1.98 16.01
N GLN A 240 30.85 0.70 15.99
CA GLN A 240 31.77 -0.44 16.24
C GLN A 240 32.82 -0.57 15.13
N GLU A 241 32.46 -0.32 13.88
CA GLU A 241 33.37 -0.30 12.74
C GLU A 241 34.31 0.93 12.73
N GLY A 242 34.08 1.91 13.63
CA GLY A 242 34.82 3.17 13.64
C GLY A 242 34.52 4.08 12.46
N ALA A 243 33.47 3.80 11.69
CA ALA A 243 33.00 4.62 10.58
C ALA A 243 32.19 5.83 11.03
N LEU A 244 31.55 5.77 12.18
CA LEU A 244 30.80 6.89 12.76
C LEU A 244 31.75 7.90 13.41
N LYS A 245 32.16 8.90 12.64
CA LYS A 245 33.02 10.02 13.09
C LYS A 245 32.37 11.33 12.71
N PRO A 246 31.35 11.78 13.47
CA PRO A 246 30.64 13.01 13.15
C PRO A 246 31.58 14.22 13.29
N GLY A 247 31.48 15.14 12.34
CA GLY A 247 32.23 16.39 12.29
C GLY A 247 31.34 17.57 11.88
N PRO A 248 31.89 18.80 11.83
CA PRO A 248 31.09 19.99 11.46
C PRO A 248 30.40 19.86 10.09
N LYS A 249 31.02 19.15 9.13
CA LYS A 249 30.44 18.88 7.80
C LYS A 249 29.18 18.02 7.88
N ASP A 250 29.11 17.10 8.84
CA ASP A 250 27.94 16.24 9.04
C ASP A 250 26.77 17.05 9.62
N GLY A 251 27.08 18.05 10.48
CA GLY A 251 26.07 19.02 10.94
C GLY A 251 25.42 19.78 9.78
N ALA A 252 26.24 20.26 8.84
CA ALA A 252 25.71 20.91 7.63
C ALA A 252 24.86 19.98 6.77
N CYS A 253 25.24 18.69 6.64
CA CYS A 253 24.46 17.69 5.91
C CYS A 253 23.11 17.40 6.60
N VAL A 254 23.10 17.31 7.94
CA VAL A 254 21.85 17.13 8.72
C VAL A 254 20.94 18.35 8.54
N LEU A 255 21.49 19.57 8.62
CA LEU A 255 20.72 20.80 8.38
C LEU A 255 20.16 20.86 6.95
N LEU A 256 20.95 20.43 5.95
CA LEU A 256 20.45 20.32 4.57
C LEU A 256 19.28 19.34 4.46
N ALA A 257 19.43 18.13 4.99
CA ALA A 257 18.38 17.12 4.93
C ALA A 257 17.10 17.58 5.66
N ALA A 258 17.25 18.12 6.88
CA ALA A 258 16.14 18.66 7.66
C ALA A 258 15.50 19.87 6.96
N GLY A 259 16.31 20.77 6.40
CA GLY A 259 15.83 21.95 5.67
C GLY A 259 15.02 21.58 4.43
N VAL A 260 15.51 20.64 3.61
CA VAL A 260 14.79 20.17 2.41
C VAL A 260 13.47 19.54 2.79
N CYS A 261 13.47 18.64 3.80
CA CYS A 261 12.24 18.03 4.30
C CYS A 261 11.26 19.09 4.84
N ALA A 262 11.72 19.97 5.71
CA ALA A 262 10.89 21.01 6.32
C ALA A 262 10.33 22.00 5.28
N CYS A 263 11.15 22.46 4.33
CA CYS A 263 10.68 23.36 3.27
C CYS A 263 9.62 22.69 2.39
N GLY A 264 9.81 21.40 2.01
CA GLY A 264 8.82 20.68 1.24
C GLY A 264 7.50 20.49 2.00
N VAL A 265 7.58 20.08 3.26
CA VAL A 265 6.41 19.89 4.12
C VAL A 265 5.67 21.23 4.36
N LEU A 266 6.39 22.29 4.65
CA LEU A 266 5.80 23.63 4.83
C LEU A 266 5.16 24.16 3.55
N TYR A 267 5.80 23.92 2.39
CA TYR A 267 5.23 24.26 1.09
C TYR A 267 3.90 23.56 0.88
N PHE A 268 3.85 22.23 1.07
CA PHE A 268 2.61 21.45 0.96
C PHE A 268 1.54 21.97 1.92
N PHE A 269 1.84 22.13 3.21
CA PHE A 269 0.86 22.59 4.18
C PHE A 269 0.36 24.02 3.88
N SER A 270 1.21 24.90 3.33
CA SER A 270 0.79 26.23 2.94
C SER A 270 -0.17 26.25 1.74
N ARG A 271 0.03 25.30 0.80
CA ARG A 271 -0.84 25.17 -0.39
C ARG A 271 -2.15 24.46 -0.06
N SER A 272 -2.09 23.36 0.68
CA SER A 272 -3.21 22.45 0.96
C SER A 272 -3.96 22.80 2.26
N ALA A 273 -3.71 23.94 2.89
CA ALA A 273 -4.26 24.28 4.21
C ALA A 273 -5.79 24.15 4.28
N SER A 274 -6.51 24.71 3.30
CA SER A 274 -7.97 24.67 3.24
C SER A 274 -8.51 23.25 3.02
N GLY A 275 -7.87 22.48 2.14
CA GLY A 275 -8.25 21.09 1.90
C GLY A 275 -8.00 20.19 3.13
N ILE A 276 -6.87 20.38 3.80
CA ILE A 276 -6.54 19.65 5.05
C ILE A 276 -7.55 20.01 6.15
N GLU A 277 -7.90 21.28 6.30
CA GLU A 277 -8.91 21.71 7.25
C GLU A 277 -10.27 21.08 6.94
N ALA A 278 -10.68 21.08 5.66
CA ALA A 278 -11.91 20.46 5.23
C ALA A 278 -11.95 18.96 5.55
N VAL A 279 -10.87 18.21 5.24
CA VAL A 279 -10.77 16.77 5.56
C VAL A 279 -10.85 16.52 7.05
N ASN A 280 -10.14 17.29 7.88
CA ASN A 280 -10.11 17.11 9.33
C ASN A 280 -11.47 17.38 10.00
N ASN A 281 -12.29 18.25 9.40
CA ASN A 281 -13.61 18.62 9.91
C ASN A 281 -14.74 17.74 9.37
N THR A 282 -14.44 16.71 8.58
CA THR A 282 -15.46 15.77 8.10
C THR A 282 -16.00 14.89 9.22
N VAL A 283 -17.26 14.49 9.10
CA VAL A 283 -17.88 13.47 9.97
C VAL A 283 -17.31 12.08 9.66
N TYR A 284 -16.99 11.83 8.40
CA TYR A 284 -16.36 10.58 7.92
C TYR A 284 -15.26 10.92 6.89
N PRO A 285 -14.06 10.33 6.99
CA PRO A 285 -13.62 9.40 8.02
C PRO A 285 -13.41 10.03 9.40
N GLY A 286 -13.44 11.38 9.50
CA GLY A 286 -13.28 12.14 10.73
C GLY A 286 -11.91 11.92 11.41
N THR A 287 -11.80 12.41 12.62
CA THR A 287 -10.63 12.15 13.46
C THR A 287 -10.77 10.80 14.14
N ARG A 288 -9.98 9.81 13.71
CA ARG A 288 -9.96 8.49 14.35
C ARG A 288 -9.16 8.54 15.65
N PHE A 289 -9.71 7.89 16.68
CA PHE A 289 -9.03 7.70 17.94
C PHE A 289 -9.18 6.25 18.40
N VAL A 290 -8.07 5.54 18.55
CA VAL A 290 -8.01 4.12 18.91
C VAL A 290 -7.06 3.93 20.08
N THR A 291 -7.46 3.08 21.03
CA THR A 291 -6.62 2.70 22.19
C THR A 291 -6.05 1.28 22.09
N GLY A 292 -6.48 0.51 21.10
CA GLY A 292 -6.08 -0.88 20.92
C GLY A 292 -6.83 -1.84 21.85
N GLY A 293 -6.32 -3.06 21.98
CA GLY A 293 -6.83 -4.06 22.93
C GLY A 293 -7.91 -5.00 22.39
N ASP A 294 -8.12 -5.02 21.09
CA ASP A 294 -9.22 -5.71 20.39
C ASP A 294 -8.79 -6.98 19.63
N LEU A 295 -7.48 -7.26 19.48
CA LEU A 295 -7.00 -8.45 18.76
C LEU A 295 -6.65 -9.61 19.70
N ARG A 296 -6.85 -10.84 19.21
CA ARG A 296 -6.56 -12.09 19.93
C ARG A 296 -5.87 -13.14 19.05
N LEU A 297 -6.60 -13.77 18.14
CA LEU A 297 -6.13 -14.84 17.25
C LEU A 297 -5.66 -14.35 15.89
N GLU A 298 -5.94 -13.12 15.54
CA GLU A 298 -5.66 -12.50 14.24
C GLU A 298 -4.16 -12.51 13.89
N PHE A 299 -3.29 -12.66 14.89
CA PHE A 299 -1.85 -12.87 14.68
C PHE A 299 -1.51 -14.13 13.88
N PHE A 300 -2.44 -15.08 13.77
CA PHE A 300 -2.26 -16.33 13.02
C PHE A 300 -2.96 -16.31 11.66
N GLN A 301 -3.80 -15.31 11.37
CA GLN A 301 -4.58 -15.26 10.13
C GLN A 301 -3.72 -15.10 8.87
N TYR A 302 -2.42 -14.74 9.01
CA TYR A 302 -1.50 -14.66 7.88
C TYR A 302 -1.44 -15.96 7.06
N ALA A 303 -1.66 -17.09 7.71
CA ALA A 303 -1.65 -18.42 7.09
C ALA A 303 -2.79 -18.56 6.06
N ASN A 304 -3.96 -17.96 6.32
CA ASN A 304 -5.11 -17.96 5.42
C ASN A 304 -4.86 -17.17 4.12
N SER A 305 -3.82 -16.32 4.07
CA SER A 305 -3.49 -15.48 2.90
C SER A 305 -3.23 -16.27 1.61
N ILE A 306 -2.92 -17.57 1.71
CA ILE A 306 -2.73 -18.48 0.57
C ILE A 306 -4.00 -18.55 -0.28
N PHE A 307 -5.17 -18.50 0.35
CA PHE A 307 -6.45 -18.71 -0.31
C PHE A 307 -7.19 -17.42 -0.69
N TYR A 308 -6.78 -16.26 -0.18
CA TYR A 308 -7.46 -14.99 -0.45
C TYR A 308 -7.63 -14.67 -1.94
N PRO A 309 -6.64 -14.93 -2.83
CA PRO A 309 -6.85 -14.69 -4.26
C PRO A 309 -7.87 -15.65 -4.91
N LEU A 310 -8.21 -16.76 -4.24
CA LEU A 310 -9.13 -17.78 -4.73
C LEU A 310 -10.53 -17.65 -4.11
N VAL A 311 -10.71 -16.74 -3.15
CA VAL A 311 -12.01 -16.47 -2.52
C VAL A 311 -12.88 -15.71 -3.51
N GLN A 312 -14.14 -16.17 -3.65
CA GLN A 312 -15.15 -15.48 -4.43
C GLN A 312 -15.54 -14.17 -3.72
N GLU A 313 -15.48 -13.05 -4.43
CA GLU A 313 -15.87 -11.75 -3.90
C GLU A 313 -17.34 -11.74 -3.53
N GLY A 314 -17.69 -11.06 -2.43
CA GLY A 314 -19.06 -10.99 -1.92
C GLY A 314 -19.46 -12.06 -0.90
N VAL A 315 -18.64 -13.05 -0.63
CA VAL A 315 -18.99 -14.21 0.24
C VAL A 315 -18.75 -13.95 1.72
N ALA A 316 -18.38 -12.83 2.20
CA ALA A 316 -18.51 -12.47 3.60
C ALA A 316 -17.58 -11.38 4.13
N TYR A 317 -16.31 -11.23 3.74
CA TYR A 317 -15.40 -10.31 4.43
C TYR A 317 -14.47 -9.58 3.48
N ASN A 318 -14.02 -8.38 3.90
CA ASN A 318 -13.06 -7.58 3.15
C ASN A 318 -11.66 -8.23 3.22
N VAL A 319 -11.28 -8.98 2.18
CA VAL A 319 -9.97 -9.63 2.10
C VAL A 319 -8.79 -8.64 2.13
N CYS A 320 -8.98 -7.38 1.68
CA CYS A 320 -7.95 -6.35 1.76
C CYS A 320 -7.61 -6.07 3.23
N GLU A 321 -8.64 -5.93 4.09
CA GLU A 321 -8.46 -5.65 5.51
C GLU A 321 -7.80 -6.80 6.29
N GLN A 322 -7.92 -8.03 5.78
CA GLN A 322 -7.41 -9.23 6.43
C GLN A 322 -6.06 -9.68 5.91
N ALA A 323 -5.63 -9.12 4.78
CA ALA A 323 -4.39 -9.50 4.14
C ALA A 323 -3.16 -9.11 4.97
N MET A 324 -2.27 -10.09 5.23
CA MET A 324 -1.11 -9.98 6.10
C MET A 324 0.18 -10.32 5.38
N PHE A 325 1.32 -9.99 5.99
CA PHE A 325 2.60 -10.60 5.64
C PHE A 325 2.61 -12.05 6.10
N PHE A 326 3.12 -12.96 5.28
CA PHE A 326 3.34 -14.35 5.67
C PHE A 326 4.62 -14.43 6.52
N ASP A 327 4.48 -14.20 7.82
CA ASP A 327 5.56 -13.82 8.74
C ASP A 327 6.07 -14.95 9.65
N PHE A 328 5.42 -16.11 9.62
CA PHE A 328 5.75 -17.29 10.43
C PHE A 328 5.67 -17.05 11.95
N PHE A 329 4.86 -16.11 12.41
CA PHE A 329 4.64 -15.92 13.84
C PHE A 329 4.13 -17.22 14.50
N PRO A 330 4.64 -17.64 15.68
CA PRO A 330 5.67 -16.99 16.51
C PRO A 330 7.11 -17.51 16.27
N LEU A 331 7.35 -18.32 15.22
CA LEU A 331 8.60 -19.06 15.03
C LEU A 331 9.84 -18.14 14.92
N GLY A 332 9.72 -17.01 14.20
CA GLY A 332 10.80 -16.03 14.07
C GLY A 332 11.22 -15.46 15.42
N ILE A 333 10.25 -15.09 16.26
CA ILE A 333 10.49 -14.57 17.62
C ILE A 333 11.16 -15.62 18.50
N LEU A 334 10.67 -16.87 18.48
CA LEU A 334 11.25 -17.96 19.27
C LEU A 334 12.69 -18.26 18.86
N LEU A 335 12.99 -18.25 17.55
CA LEU A 335 14.36 -18.40 17.05
C LEU A 335 15.28 -17.24 17.49
N ALA A 336 14.79 -16.01 17.48
CA ALA A 336 15.53 -14.83 17.91
C ALA A 336 15.87 -14.91 19.42
N LEU A 337 14.88 -15.23 20.24
CA LEU A 337 15.07 -15.39 21.69
C LEU A 337 16.05 -16.51 22.01
N TRP A 338 15.93 -17.66 21.33
CA TRP A 338 16.86 -18.78 21.48
C TRP A 338 18.31 -18.39 21.09
N GLN A 339 18.48 -17.67 19.99
CA GLN A 339 19.79 -17.20 19.53
C GLN A 339 20.42 -16.20 20.51
N LEU A 340 19.65 -15.25 21.04
CA LEU A 340 20.11 -14.28 22.03
C LEU A 340 20.46 -14.94 23.36
N ALA A 341 19.70 -15.96 23.80
CA ALA A 341 19.99 -16.74 24.99
C ALA A 341 21.24 -17.61 24.85
N GLY A 342 21.44 -18.22 23.65
CA GLY A 342 22.62 -19.04 23.35
C GLY A 342 23.93 -18.24 23.37
N ASN A 343 23.90 -17.01 22.89
CA ASN A 343 25.05 -16.10 22.90
C ASN A 343 25.44 -15.68 24.34
N ARG A 344 24.51 -15.63 25.30
CA ARG A 344 24.80 -15.37 26.73
C ARG A 344 25.67 -16.46 27.35
N ARG A 345 25.49 -17.73 26.96
CA ARG A 345 26.24 -18.86 27.52
C ARG A 345 27.70 -18.93 27.03
N LYS A 346 27.96 -18.49 25.78
CA LYS A 346 29.30 -18.47 25.18
C LYS A 346 30.15 -17.28 25.63
N GLY A 347 29.57 -16.16 26.06
CA GLY A 347 30.30 -14.95 26.50
C GLY A 347 30.94 -15.01 27.87
N LYS A 348 30.69 -16.06 28.67
CA LYS A 348 31.30 -16.21 30.03
C LYS A 348 32.70 -16.83 30.05
N GLY A 349 33.27 -17.25 28.92
CA GLY A 349 34.56 -17.91 28.89
C GLY A 349 35.44 -17.72 27.65
N GLY A 350 35.06 -16.90 26.69
CA GLY A 350 35.80 -16.72 25.42
C GLY A 350 36.21 -15.27 25.19
N LYS A 351 37.45 -15.06 24.72
CA LYS A 351 38.01 -13.75 24.32
C LYS A 351 37.33 -13.08 23.11
N ASP A 352 36.39 -13.75 22.46
CA ASP A 352 35.56 -13.19 21.38
C ASP A 352 34.31 -12.56 21.97
N GLY A 353 34.40 -11.30 22.36
CA GLY A 353 33.31 -10.46 22.81
C GLY A 353 32.32 -10.17 21.67
N ARG A 354 31.63 -11.20 21.13
CA ARG A 354 30.53 -11.00 20.21
C ARG A 354 29.42 -10.24 20.92
N SER A 355 29.27 -8.98 20.57
CA SER A 355 28.16 -8.15 21.04
C SER A 355 26.83 -8.82 20.68
N ARG A 356 25.82 -8.60 21.50
CA ARG A 356 24.45 -9.07 21.22
C ARG A 356 23.98 -8.44 19.92
N ASP A 357 23.23 -9.19 19.10
CA ASP A 357 22.62 -8.64 17.89
C ASP A 357 21.59 -7.56 18.27
N SER A 358 22.01 -6.30 18.19
CA SER A 358 21.20 -5.15 18.59
C SER A 358 20.00 -4.93 17.66
N LEU A 359 20.06 -5.39 16.39
CA LEU A 359 18.92 -5.38 15.49
C LEU A 359 17.80 -6.30 15.97
N LEU A 360 18.14 -7.55 16.30
CA LEU A 360 17.15 -8.48 16.84
C LEU A 360 16.51 -7.97 18.13
N ILE A 361 17.32 -7.35 19.03
CA ILE A 361 16.80 -6.77 20.27
C ILE A 361 15.83 -5.63 19.96
N GLY A 362 16.21 -4.71 19.08
CA GLY A 362 15.37 -3.58 18.69
C GLY A 362 14.05 -4.00 18.06
N LEU A 363 14.10 -4.93 17.08
CA LEU A 363 12.90 -5.42 16.41
C LEU A 363 11.99 -6.23 17.35
N LEU A 364 12.56 -7.03 18.27
CA LEU A 364 11.79 -7.73 19.30
C LEU A 364 11.09 -6.75 20.25
N ALA A 365 11.76 -5.67 20.63
CA ALA A 365 11.17 -4.63 21.48
C ALA A 365 10.00 -3.94 20.77
N VAL A 366 10.15 -3.60 19.48
CA VAL A 366 9.06 -3.03 18.65
C VAL A 366 7.90 -4.02 18.53
N ASN A 367 8.18 -5.28 18.27
CA ASN A 367 7.12 -6.29 18.18
C ASN A 367 6.39 -6.52 19.52
N LEU A 368 7.10 -6.52 20.64
CA LEU A 368 6.47 -6.58 21.94
C LEU A 368 5.59 -5.34 22.20
N PHE A 369 6.05 -4.16 21.80
CA PHE A 369 5.30 -2.92 21.91
C PHE A 369 4.00 -2.95 21.09
N PHE A 370 4.05 -3.41 19.83
CA PHE A 370 2.88 -3.59 19.01
C PHE A 370 1.94 -4.69 19.53
N PHE A 371 2.49 -5.80 19.97
CA PHE A 371 1.71 -6.88 20.58
C PHE A 371 0.91 -6.38 21.80
N LEU A 372 1.55 -5.63 22.68
CA LEU A 372 0.88 -5.04 23.85
C LEU A 372 -0.22 -4.07 23.42
N PHE A 373 0.03 -3.20 22.44
CA PHE A 373 -1.00 -2.30 21.92
C PHE A 373 -2.18 -3.07 21.34
N CYS A 374 -1.94 -4.08 20.53
CA CYS A 374 -2.98 -4.85 19.86
C CYS A 374 -3.81 -5.71 20.84
N VAL A 375 -3.17 -6.30 21.87
CA VAL A 375 -3.84 -7.28 22.77
C VAL A 375 -4.38 -6.65 24.04
N THR A 376 -3.62 -5.75 24.67
CA THR A 376 -4.03 -5.15 25.96
C THR A 376 -4.57 -3.74 25.82
N GLY A 377 -4.24 -3.06 24.73
CA GLY A 377 -4.51 -1.65 24.54
C GLY A 377 -3.60 -0.75 25.39
N PHE A 378 -3.67 0.54 25.11
CA PHE A 378 -2.93 1.57 25.85
C PHE A 378 -3.89 2.59 26.45
N PRO A 379 -3.54 3.18 27.62
CA PRO A 379 -4.26 4.37 28.11
C PRO A 379 -4.21 5.50 27.08
N ASP A 380 -5.25 6.33 27.02
CA ASP A 380 -5.41 7.44 26.07
C ASP A 380 -4.16 8.28 25.91
N VAL A 381 -3.54 8.67 27.03
CA VAL A 381 -2.33 9.50 27.04
C VAL A 381 -1.19 8.79 26.31
N LEU A 382 -0.98 7.50 26.56
CA LEU A 382 0.10 6.73 25.91
C LEU A 382 -0.20 6.51 24.43
N ALA A 383 -1.45 6.20 24.08
CA ALA A 383 -1.87 6.05 22.68
C ALA A 383 -1.63 7.34 21.87
N ARG A 384 -1.94 8.51 22.46
CA ARG A 384 -1.67 9.82 21.83
C ARG A 384 -0.18 10.11 21.70
N TRP A 385 0.61 9.93 22.74
CA TRP A 385 2.04 10.24 22.74
C TRP A 385 2.84 9.36 21.78
N THR A 386 2.38 8.13 21.60
CA THR A 386 2.98 7.20 20.63
C THR A 386 2.41 7.36 19.21
N PHE A 387 1.46 8.25 18.99
CA PHE A 387 0.68 8.42 17.76
C PHE A 387 -0.06 7.15 17.31
N LEU A 388 -0.04 6.07 18.08
CA LEU A 388 -0.79 4.85 17.77
C LEU A 388 -2.30 5.07 17.88
N SER A 389 -2.76 6.13 18.55
CA SER A 389 -4.17 6.54 18.55
C SER A 389 -4.75 6.78 17.14
N ASN A 390 -3.90 7.02 16.14
CA ASN A 390 -4.31 7.21 14.74
C ASN A 390 -4.23 5.91 13.90
N CYS A 391 -3.89 4.78 14.54
CA CYS A 391 -3.58 3.53 13.86
C CYS A 391 -4.55 2.42 14.31
N PRO A 392 -5.53 2.01 13.47
CA PRO A 392 -6.30 0.81 13.73
C PRO A 392 -5.38 -0.37 14.04
N THR A 393 -5.75 -1.21 14.98
CA THR A 393 -4.96 -2.37 15.43
C THR A 393 -4.66 -3.33 14.29
N THR A 394 -5.59 -3.51 13.35
CA THR A 394 -5.40 -4.32 12.15
C THR A 394 -4.23 -3.79 11.30
N ARG A 395 -4.04 -2.47 11.22
CA ARG A 395 -2.90 -1.87 10.49
C ARG A 395 -1.59 -2.08 11.26
N VAL A 396 -1.61 -1.92 12.58
CA VAL A 396 -0.42 -2.21 13.43
C VAL A 396 -0.04 -3.67 13.33
N LEU A 397 -1.01 -4.60 13.28
CA LEU A 397 -0.77 -6.02 13.08
C LEU A 397 -0.08 -6.34 11.75
N VAL A 398 -0.45 -5.68 10.66
CA VAL A 398 0.25 -5.82 9.38
C VAL A 398 1.73 -5.46 9.52
N ILE A 399 2.06 -4.36 10.18
CA ILE A 399 3.46 -3.93 10.35
C ILE A 399 4.21 -4.79 11.38
N PHE A 400 3.52 -5.33 12.38
CA PHE A 400 4.05 -6.41 13.23
C PHE A 400 4.53 -7.60 12.38
N GLY A 401 3.74 -8.01 11.38
CA GLY A 401 4.12 -9.06 10.42
C GLY A 401 5.35 -8.69 9.60
N TYR A 402 5.45 -7.46 9.09
CA TYR A 402 6.65 -6.97 8.40
C TYR A 402 7.90 -7.09 9.28
N ALA A 403 7.83 -6.62 10.54
CA ALA A 403 8.94 -6.72 11.49
C ALA A 403 9.31 -8.18 11.80
N ASN A 404 8.32 -9.10 11.88
CA ASN A 404 8.57 -10.53 12.04
C ASN A 404 9.34 -11.13 10.85
N VAL A 405 9.02 -10.74 9.62
CA VAL A 405 9.80 -11.16 8.44
C VAL A 405 11.25 -10.70 8.57
N LEU A 406 11.50 -9.46 9.00
CA LEU A 406 12.87 -8.96 9.21
C LEU A 406 13.60 -9.75 10.31
N ILE A 407 12.94 -10.02 11.45
CA ILE A 407 13.50 -10.86 12.55
C ILE A 407 13.86 -12.23 12.02
N LEU A 408 12.95 -12.88 11.32
CA LEU A 408 13.14 -14.22 10.78
C LEU A 408 14.35 -14.28 9.85
N ILE A 409 14.39 -13.40 8.84
CA ILE A 409 15.45 -13.38 7.84
C ILE A 409 16.81 -13.07 8.47
N ARG A 410 16.87 -12.13 9.44
CA ARG A 410 18.10 -11.86 10.21
C ARG A 410 18.56 -13.08 10.99
N CYS A 411 17.66 -13.76 11.71
CA CYS A 411 17.98 -14.98 12.47
C CYS A 411 18.57 -16.08 11.56
N LEU A 412 17.95 -16.33 10.42
CA LEU A 412 18.39 -17.38 9.49
C LEU A 412 19.77 -17.07 8.92
N ALA A 413 20.02 -15.82 8.54
CA ALA A 413 21.31 -15.38 8.03
C ALA A 413 22.42 -15.51 9.09
N MET A 414 22.17 -15.09 10.33
CA MET A 414 23.17 -15.18 11.40
C MET A 414 23.44 -16.63 11.82
N ARG A 415 22.45 -17.50 11.80
CA ARG A 415 22.61 -18.94 12.08
C ARG A 415 23.54 -19.61 11.07
N LYS A 416 23.40 -19.31 9.78
CA LYS A 416 24.25 -19.82 8.71
C LYS A 416 25.72 -19.39 8.92
N LYS A 417 25.95 -18.10 9.20
CA LYS A 417 27.28 -17.55 9.45
C LYS A 417 27.98 -18.21 10.65
N ALA A 418 27.24 -18.44 11.72
CA ALA A 418 27.77 -19.13 12.92
C ALA A 418 28.17 -20.57 12.61
N TRP A 419 27.42 -21.27 11.77
CA TRP A 419 27.73 -22.64 11.36
C TRP A 419 28.97 -22.71 10.43
N GLU A 420 29.08 -21.82 9.44
CA GLU A 420 30.24 -21.73 8.55
C GLU A 420 31.52 -21.34 9.31
N GLY A 421 31.42 -20.45 10.30
CA GLY A 421 32.52 -20.07 11.17
C GLY A 421 33.05 -21.23 12.02
N ASN A 422 32.17 -22.09 12.52
CA ASN A 422 32.55 -23.27 13.28
C ASN A 422 33.28 -24.32 12.40
N ILE A 423 32.83 -24.53 11.15
CA ILE A 423 33.49 -25.45 10.21
C ILE A 423 34.94 -24.97 9.92
N ARG A 424 35.12 -23.69 9.63
CA ARG A 424 36.46 -23.13 9.36
C ARG A 424 37.41 -23.20 10.56
N ALA A 425 36.85 -23.02 11.77
CA ALA A 425 37.64 -23.19 13.00
C ALA A 425 38.06 -24.63 13.24
N ASP A 426 37.20 -25.61 12.93
CA ASP A 426 37.50 -27.04 13.00
C ASP A 426 38.51 -27.48 11.93
N GLU A 427 38.44 -26.96 10.72
CA GLU A 427 39.41 -27.18 9.66
C GLU A 427 40.80 -26.57 10.00
N GLY A 428 40.82 -25.38 10.63
CA GLY A 428 42.07 -24.74 11.10
C GLY A 428 42.73 -25.50 12.28
N ASN A 429 41.95 -26.22 13.07
CA ASN A 429 42.43 -27.05 14.21
C ASN A 429 42.71 -28.52 13.80
N ALA A 430 42.32 -28.97 12.62
CA ALA A 430 42.50 -30.34 12.17
C ALA A 430 44.00 -30.73 11.95
N GLY A 431 44.93 -29.75 12.04
CA GLY A 431 46.36 -29.99 12.09
C GLY A 431 46.90 -30.55 13.42
N LEU A 432 46.10 -30.55 14.48
CA LEU A 432 46.52 -31.00 15.82
C LEU A 432 45.40 -31.80 16.49
N LYS A 433 45.51 -33.11 16.46
CA LYS A 433 44.76 -34.15 17.15
C LYS A 433 43.59 -34.83 16.41
N LYS A 434 43.96 -35.90 15.67
CA LYS A 434 43.16 -37.14 15.60
C LYS A 434 43.12 -37.77 17.02
N GLN A 435 42.16 -37.42 17.79
CA GLN A 435 41.72 -38.25 18.92
C GLN A 435 40.21 -38.46 18.80
N ARG A 436 39.82 -39.72 18.46
CA ARG A 436 38.47 -40.24 18.57
C ARG A 436 37.98 -40.04 19.98
N VAL A 437 37.04 -39.13 20.17
CA VAL A 437 36.10 -39.20 21.29
C VAL A 437 34.80 -39.76 20.73
N THR A 438 34.61 -41.05 20.94
CA THR A 438 33.30 -41.71 20.82
C THR A 438 32.48 -41.30 22.04
N GLU A 439 31.84 -40.17 22.00
CA GLU A 439 30.78 -39.87 22.97
C GLU A 439 29.45 -40.49 22.48
N LYS A 440 29.06 -41.55 23.14
CA LYS A 440 27.69 -42.05 23.22
C LYS A 440 26.85 -41.00 23.96
N SER A 441 26.39 -40.00 23.28
CA SER A 441 25.26 -39.16 23.68
C SER A 441 24.10 -39.48 22.78
N GLY A 442 22.94 -39.78 23.33
CA GLY A 442 21.69 -40.04 22.61
C GLY A 442 21.19 -38.82 21.88
N LYS A 443 21.97 -38.38 20.85
CA LYS A 443 21.59 -37.22 19.99
C LYS A 443 20.44 -37.67 19.08
N GLN A 444 19.26 -37.17 19.40
CA GLN A 444 18.13 -37.25 18.47
C GLN A 444 18.59 -36.79 17.07
N ASN A 445 18.18 -37.54 16.04
CA ASN A 445 18.52 -37.23 14.66
C ASN A 445 18.08 -35.78 14.34
N PRO A 446 18.99 -34.89 13.93
CA PRO A 446 18.66 -33.49 13.67
C PRO A 446 17.61 -33.28 12.57
N ILE A 447 17.40 -34.29 11.72
CA ILE A 447 16.32 -34.28 10.71
C ILE A 447 14.97 -34.49 11.42
N VAL A 448 14.89 -35.49 12.31
CA VAL A 448 13.67 -35.83 13.05
C VAL A 448 13.25 -34.63 13.93
N MET A 449 14.20 -34.03 14.64
CA MET A 449 13.92 -32.84 15.45
C MET A 449 13.38 -31.67 14.62
N SER A 450 13.98 -31.37 13.48
CA SER A 450 13.48 -30.32 12.57
C SER A 450 12.09 -30.67 12.02
N ALA A 451 11.82 -31.92 11.69
CA ALA A 451 10.53 -32.36 11.20
C ALA A 451 9.45 -32.26 12.29
N VAL A 452 9.74 -32.70 13.50
CA VAL A 452 8.80 -32.62 14.64
C VAL A 452 8.50 -31.16 14.97
N THR A 453 9.51 -30.29 15.05
CA THR A 453 9.31 -28.87 15.33
C THR A 453 8.47 -28.20 14.22
N ALA A 454 8.75 -28.50 12.94
CA ALA A 454 7.97 -27.98 11.82
C ALA A 454 6.52 -28.47 11.84
N ALA A 455 6.30 -29.74 12.18
CA ALA A 455 4.96 -30.32 12.28
C ALA A 455 4.14 -29.69 13.42
N VAL A 456 4.73 -29.57 14.61
CA VAL A 456 4.08 -28.92 15.76
C VAL A 456 3.73 -27.45 15.42
N PHE A 457 4.65 -26.73 14.82
CA PHE A 457 4.41 -25.36 14.37
C PHE A 457 3.26 -25.27 13.36
N ALA A 458 3.32 -26.09 12.30
CA ALA A 458 2.33 -26.06 11.24
C ALA A 458 0.92 -26.41 11.73
N LEU A 459 0.82 -27.46 12.58
CA LEU A 459 -0.45 -27.87 13.18
C LEU A 459 -0.99 -26.77 14.12
N ALA A 460 -0.15 -26.22 14.99
CA ALA A 460 -0.60 -25.18 15.93
C ALA A 460 -1.08 -23.94 15.20
N VAL A 461 -0.28 -23.42 14.25
CA VAL A 461 -0.64 -22.22 13.49
C VAL A 461 -1.86 -22.46 12.60
N GLY A 462 -1.89 -23.55 11.84
CA GLY A 462 -3.03 -23.86 10.96
C GLY A 462 -4.34 -24.04 11.74
N LEU A 463 -4.31 -24.68 12.92
CA LEU A 463 -5.49 -24.80 13.78
C LEU A 463 -5.92 -23.43 14.34
N LEU A 464 -4.98 -22.60 14.80
CA LEU A 464 -5.29 -21.26 15.30
C LEU A 464 -5.82 -20.34 14.19
N ALA A 465 -5.27 -20.42 12.98
CA ALA A 465 -5.75 -19.69 11.82
C ALA A 465 -7.20 -20.07 11.45
N CYS A 466 -7.55 -21.37 11.55
CA CYS A 466 -8.93 -21.83 11.35
C CYS A 466 -9.90 -21.34 12.43
N LEU A 467 -9.41 -20.94 13.60
CA LEU A 467 -10.22 -20.40 14.69
C LEU A 467 -10.40 -18.88 14.62
N CYS A 468 -9.69 -18.19 13.74
CA CYS A 468 -9.93 -16.76 13.50
C CYS A 468 -11.38 -16.56 13.02
N GLU A 469 -12.01 -15.46 13.44
CA GLU A 469 -13.43 -15.20 13.14
C GLU A 469 -13.72 -15.16 11.63
N ASN A 470 -12.73 -14.81 10.84
CA ASN A 470 -12.80 -14.67 9.39
C ASN A 470 -12.47 -16.01 8.68
N LYS A 471 -13.37 -16.93 8.71
CA LYS A 471 -13.17 -18.32 8.24
C LYS A 471 -13.32 -18.46 6.72
N TYR A 472 -12.28 -18.12 5.95
CA TYR A 472 -12.22 -18.52 4.55
C TYR A 472 -11.76 -19.97 4.35
N VAL A 473 -10.94 -20.46 5.29
CA VAL A 473 -10.29 -21.76 5.19
C VAL A 473 -11.13 -22.81 5.88
N THR A 474 -11.58 -23.81 5.12
CA THR A 474 -12.38 -24.93 5.63
C THR A 474 -11.88 -26.26 5.08
N GLY A 475 -12.03 -27.32 5.87
CA GLY A 475 -11.81 -28.70 5.43
C GLY A 475 -10.45 -28.94 4.77
N TRP A 476 -10.45 -29.32 3.49
CA TRP A 476 -9.23 -29.64 2.73
C TRP A 476 -8.25 -28.46 2.57
N MET A 477 -8.74 -27.21 2.59
CA MET A 477 -7.91 -26.03 2.53
C MET A 477 -6.99 -25.94 3.74
N ALA A 478 -7.50 -26.24 4.95
CA ALA A 478 -6.68 -26.29 6.16
C ALA A 478 -5.55 -27.33 6.05
N GLY A 479 -5.80 -28.47 5.40
CA GLY A 479 -4.78 -29.46 5.12
C GLY A 479 -3.65 -28.96 4.22
N ILE A 480 -3.99 -28.22 3.16
CA ILE A 480 -3.00 -27.60 2.25
C ILE A 480 -2.19 -26.54 3.01
N GLU A 481 -2.83 -25.71 3.81
CA GLU A 481 -2.19 -24.67 4.62
C GLU A 481 -1.18 -25.27 5.60
N ILE A 482 -1.60 -26.29 6.37
CA ILE A 482 -0.72 -27.01 7.29
C ILE A 482 0.46 -27.64 6.54
N GLY A 483 0.20 -28.24 5.36
CA GLY A 483 1.24 -28.81 4.50
C GLY A 483 2.25 -27.76 4.01
N ALA A 484 1.77 -26.62 3.57
CA ALA A 484 2.62 -25.48 3.14
C ALA A 484 3.45 -24.93 4.31
N LEU A 485 2.84 -24.68 5.45
CA LEU A 485 3.51 -24.26 6.69
C LEU A 485 4.59 -25.27 7.12
N PHE A 486 4.28 -26.57 7.08
CA PHE A 486 5.23 -27.62 7.39
C PHE A 486 6.44 -27.59 6.43
N GLY A 487 6.20 -27.57 5.12
CA GLY A 487 7.27 -27.56 4.11
C GLY A 487 8.20 -26.36 4.25
N LEU A 488 7.64 -25.18 4.42
CA LEU A 488 8.37 -23.93 4.61
C LEU A 488 9.17 -23.95 5.92
N ALA A 489 8.53 -24.30 7.05
CA ALA A 489 9.19 -24.37 8.35
C ALA A 489 10.30 -25.44 8.38
N PHE A 490 10.07 -26.60 7.76
CA PHE A 490 11.07 -27.66 7.68
C PHE A 490 12.30 -27.23 6.86
N ALA A 491 12.10 -26.64 5.66
CA ALA A 491 13.20 -26.14 4.83
C ALA A 491 14.01 -25.06 5.56
N MET A 492 13.34 -24.18 6.28
CA MET A 492 13.91 -23.11 7.09
C MET A 492 14.74 -23.68 8.28
N LEU A 493 14.16 -24.57 9.07
CA LEU A 493 14.82 -25.19 10.23
C LEU A 493 16.05 -26.01 9.82
N ARG A 494 16.01 -26.61 8.62
CA ARG A 494 17.17 -27.32 8.02
C ARG A 494 18.25 -26.40 7.45
N GLY A 495 18.04 -25.09 7.43
CA GLY A 495 18.97 -24.12 6.87
C GLY A 495 19.18 -24.25 5.34
N ARG A 496 18.20 -24.84 4.63
CA ARG A 496 18.24 -25.03 3.17
C ARG A 496 17.80 -23.73 2.46
N GLU A 497 18.69 -22.75 2.41
CA GLU A 497 18.46 -21.43 1.84
C GLU A 497 17.78 -21.44 0.46
N LYS A 498 18.33 -22.22 -0.48
CA LYS A 498 17.77 -22.34 -1.84
C LYS A 498 16.40 -22.99 -1.86
N GLY A 499 16.20 -24.05 -1.06
CA GLY A 499 14.91 -24.74 -0.94
C GLY A 499 13.85 -23.85 -0.31
N PHE A 500 14.19 -23.12 0.74
CA PHE A 500 13.30 -22.16 1.36
C PHE A 500 12.93 -21.02 0.40
N ALA A 501 13.90 -20.43 -0.31
CA ALA A 501 13.63 -19.38 -1.30
C ALA A 501 12.72 -19.87 -2.45
N LEU A 502 12.91 -21.13 -2.90
CA LEU A 502 12.02 -21.74 -3.91
C LEU A 502 10.60 -21.92 -3.39
N LEU A 503 10.43 -22.40 -2.15
CA LEU A 503 9.12 -22.52 -1.53
C LEU A 503 8.47 -21.13 -1.30
N CYS A 504 9.25 -20.12 -0.93
CA CYS A 504 8.76 -18.73 -0.86
C CYS A 504 8.32 -18.21 -2.24
N ALA A 505 9.02 -18.57 -3.32
CA ALA A 505 8.58 -18.22 -4.67
C ALA A 505 7.25 -18.90 -5.04
N GLY A 506 7.09 -20.18 -4.68
CA GLY A 506 5.80 -20.87 -4.82
C GLY A 506 4.69 -20.21 -3.99
N LEU A 507 4.96 -19.89 -2.73
CA LEU A 507 4.02 -19.18 -1.87
C LEU A 507 3.61 -17.82 -2.46
N ALA A 508 4.58 -17.05 -2.96
CA ALA A 508 4.36 -15.75 -3.58
C ALA A 508 3.39 -15.78 -4.76
N MET A 509 3.32 -16.89 -5.50
CA MET A 509 2.31 -17.04 -6.55
C MET A 509 0.90 -16.99 -5.96
N PHE A 510 0.64 -17.72 -4.89
CA PHE A 510 -0.70 -17.84 -4.30
C PHE A 510 -1.07 -16.63 -3.44
N THR A 511 -0.13 -16.09 -2.66
CA THR A 511 -0.44 -14.95 -1.77
C THR A 511 -0.39 -13.59 -2.46
N GLY A 512 0.31 -13.48 -3.59
CA GLY A 512 0.61 -12.19 -4.21
C GLY A 512 0.34 -12.11 -5.70
N LEU A 513 0.98 -12.94 -6.54
CA LEU A 513 0.89 -12.80 -8.00
C LEU A 513 -0.52 -13.00 -8.54
N LEU A 514 -1.34 -13.86 -7.92
CA LEU A 514 -2.73 -14.10 -8.31
C LEU A 514 -3.70 -13.01 -7.82
N VAL A 515 -3.25 -12.06 -6.99
CA VAL A 515 -4.12 -10.97 -6.51
C VAL A 515 -4.44 -10.00 -7.64
N ASN A 516 -3.41 -9.59 -8.38
CA ASN A 516 -3.54 -8.60 -9.44
C ASN A 516 -3.72 -9.28 -10.80
N PRO A 517 -4.65 -8.81 -11.65
CA PRO A 517 -4.77 -9.28 -13.02
C PRO A 517 -3.57 -8.84 -13.87
N ILE A 518 -3.47 -9.32 -15.09
CA ILE A 518 -2.66 -8.72 -16.16
C ILE A 518 -3.63 -7.99 -17.08
N GLN A 519 -3.64 -6.68 -16.95
CA GLN A 519 -4.50 -5.76 -17.69
C GLN A 519 -3.70 -5.06 -18.78
N LYS A 520 -4.26 -4.95 -19.98
CA LYS A 520 -3.69 -4.21 -21.10
C LYS A 520 -4.47 -2.92 -21.32
N GLY A 521 -3.87 -1.80 -20.94
CA GLY A 521 -4.41 -0.46 -21.17
C GLY A 521 -5.83 -0.24 -20.65
N ALA A 522 -6.45 0.80 -21.15
CA ALA A 522 -7.82 1.21 -20.88
C ALA A 522 -8.54 1.68 -22.16
N ASP A 523 -8.06 1.28 -23.35
CA ASP A 523 -8.60 1.73 -24.65
C ASP A 523 -10.09 1.42 -24.77
N PHE A 524 -10.54 0.26 -24.24
CA PHE A 524 -11.93 -0.16 -24.25
C PHE A 524 -12.88 0.86 -23.58
N ILE A 525 -12.38 1.67 -22.62
CA ILE A 525 -13.14 2.76 -21.99
C ILE A 525 -13.29 3.92 -22.98
N TYR A 526 -12.20 4.33 -23.64
CA TYR A 526 -12.18 5.46 -24.56
C TYR A 526 -12.79 5.14 -25.93
N GLU A 527 -12.86 3.87 -26.29
CA GLU A 527 -13.57 3.37 -27.48
C GLU A 527 -15.08 3.15 -27.22
N ASN A 528 -15.51 3.23 -25.96
CA ASN A 528 -16.91 3.04 -25.62
C ASN A 528 -17.79 4.20 -26.12
N PRO A 529 -18.91 3.93 -26.80
CA PRO A 529 -19.76 4.96 -27.38
C PRO A 529 -20.29 6.01 -26.38
N LEU A 530 -20.55 5.60 -25.12
CA LEU A 530 -21.02 6.55 -24.09
C LEU A 530 -19.91 7.52 -23.71
N VAL A 531 -18.69 7.03 -23.50
CA VAL A 531 -17.53 7.87 -23.15
C VAL A 531 -17.19 8.81 -24.32
N GLN A 532 -17.27 8.33 -25.56
CA GLN A 532 -17.09 9.16 -26.76
C GLN A 532 -18.17 10.25 -26.89
N ALA A 533 -19.45 9.92 -26.62
CA ALA A 533 -20.52 10.91 -26.64
C ALA A 533 -20.32 12.00 -25.56
N ILE A 534 -19.86 11.65 -24.38
CA ILE A 534 -19.52 12.62 -23.32
C ILE A 534 -18.33 13.48 -23.76
N ALA A 535 -17.29 12.86 -24.33
CA ALA A 535 -16.12 13.58 -24.85
C ALA A 535 -16.48 14.60 -25.93
N GLU A 536 -17.36 14.22 -26.87
CA GLU A 536 -17.83 15.10 -27.95
C GLU A 536 -18.57 16.31 -27.37
N VAL A 537 -19.55 16.08 -26.49
CA VAL A 537 -20.34 17.17 -25.89
C VAL A 537 -19.47 18.09 -25.04
N ASN A 538 -18.57 17.53 -24.20
CA ASN A 538 -17.67 18.33 -23.36
C ASN A 538 -16.63 19.09 -24.21
N GLY A 539 -16.19 18.52 -25.34
CA GLY A 539 -15.25 19.16 -26.27
C GLY A 539 -15.85 20.28 -27.12
N GLU A 540 -17.15 20.26 -27.41
CA GLU A 540 -17.85 21.36 -28.09
C GLU A 540 -18.00 22.59 -27.19
N LYS A 541 -18.34 22.39 -25.93
CA LYS A 541 -18.44 23.42 -24.93
C LYS A 541 -18.19 22.81 -23.54
N GLU A 542 -17.14 23.22 -22.91
CA GLU A 542 -16.85 22.84 -21.51
C GLU A 542 -17.99 23.30 -20.59
N GLY A 543 -18.33 22.44 -19.63
CA GLY A 543 -19.39 22.71 -18.66
C GLY A 543 -19.37 21.78 -17.49
N VAL A 544 -20.21 22.06 -16.51
CA VAL A 544 -20.33 21.31 -15.27
C VAL A 544 -21.34 20.18 -15.46
N TRP A 545 -20.90 18.96 -15.16
CA TRP A 545 -21.69 17.74 -15.34
C TRP A 545 -22.30 17.25 -14.03
N MET A 546 -23.45 16.62 -14.17
CA MET A 546 -24.11 15.82 -13.15
C MET A 546 -24.49 14.47 -13.75
N THR A 547 -24.31 13.39 -13.01
CA THR A 547 -24.88 12.08 -13.37
C THR A 547 -26.11 11.81 -12.51
N ASP A 548 -27.27 11.74 -13.14
CA ASP A 548 -28.55 11.39 -12.53
C ASP A 548 -28.66 9.87 -12.39
N CYS A 549 -28.01 9.35 -11.36
CA CYS A 549 -27.95 7.91 -11.11
C CYS A 549 -27.49 7.61 -9.66
N LEU A 550 -28.22 6.76 -8.96
CA LEU A 550 -27.80 6.24 -7.66
C LEU A 550 -26.85 5.04 -7.75
N SER A 551 -26.52 4.57 -8.97
CA SER A 551 -25.62 3.45 -9.18
C SER A 551 -24.15 3.91 -9.19
N TYR A 552 -23.40 3.50 -8.19
CA TYR A 552 -21.93 3.60 -8.17
C TYR A 552 -21.36 2.45 -9.01
N PRO A 553 -20.36 2.69 -9.89
CA PRO A 553 -19.51 3.88 -10.00
C PRO A 553 -19.89 4.85 -11.14
N MET A 554 -21.08 4.76 -11.73
CA MET A 554 -21.47 5.54 -12.90
C MET A 554 -21.34 7.06 -12.73
N ASN A 555 -21.45 7.56 -11.49
CA ASN A 555 -21.21 8.96 -11.16
C ASN A 555 -19.79 9.47 -11.53
N ASN A 556 -18.83 8.58 -11.74
CA ASN A 556 -17.46 8.93 -12.13
C ASN A 556 -17.19 8.81 -13.64
N VAL A 557 -18.17 8.40 -14.47
CA VAL A 557 -17.95 8.21 -15.93
C VAL A 557 -17.50 9.49 -16.63
N PRO A 558 -18.07 10.69 -16.36
CA PRO A 558 -17.62 11.89 -17.05
C PRO A 558 -16.16 12.27 -16.77
N LEU A 559 -15.61 11.81 -15.65
CA LEU A 559 -14.19 12.05 -15.28
C LEU A 559 -13.22 11.43 -16.29
N PHE A 560 -13.59 10.36 -17.01
CA PHE A 560 -12.67 9.76 -18.00
C PHE A 560 -12.25 10.75 -19.09
N VAL A 561 -13.09 11.72 -19.37
CA VAL A 561 -12.84 12.77 -20.38
C VAL A 561 -12.54 14.14 -19.74
N GLY A 562 -12.10 14.15 -18.48
CA GLY A 562 -11.77 15.40 -17.79
C GLY A 562 -12.96 16.32 -17.51
N ALA A 563 -14.19 15.84 -17.66
CA ALA A 563 -15.39 16.67 -17.48
C ALA A 563 -15.60 17.02 -16.00
N SER A 564 -15.74 18.31 -15.71
CA SER A 564 -16.00 18.85 -14.37
C SER A 564 -17.32 18.30 -13.83
N THR A 565 -17.29 17.48 -12.75
CA THR A 565 -18.44 16.67 -12.32
C THR A 565 -18.79 16.89 -10.86
N ILE A 566 -20.01 17.42 -10.56
CA ILE A 566 -20.40 17.80 -9.18
C ILE A 566 -20.56 16.62 -8.23
N ASN A 567 -20.97 15.47 -8.73
CA ASN A 567 -21.28 14.29 -7.94
C ASN A 567 -20.29 13.13 -8.17
N SER A 568 -19.07 13.43 -8.55
CA SER A 568 -17.98 12.45 -8.54
C SER A 568 -17.60 12.06 -7.10
N THR A 569 -16.69 11.09 -6.95
CA THR A 569 -16.15 10.77 -5.63
C THR A 569 -15.40 11.97 -5.05
N SER A 570 -15.87 12.45 -3.91
CA SER A 570 -15.37 13.66 -3.24
C SER A 570 -14.47 13.31 -2.06
N TYR A 571 -13.21 13.73 -2.08
CA TYR A 571 -12.24 13.52 -0.99
C TYR A 571 -12.58 14.37 0.25
N TYR A 572 -13.25 15.48 0.06
CA TYR A 572 -13.85 16.34 1.07
C TYR A 572 -15.03 17.09 0.47
N PRO A 573 -16.04 17.45 1.28
CA PRO A 573 -17.30 18.00 0.75
C PRO A 573 -17.13 19.42 0.19
N ASP A 574 -17.94 19.77 -0.79
CA ASP A 574 -18.24 21.16 -1.14
C ASP A 574 -19.39 21.67 -0.24
N LEU A 575 -19.03 22.14 0.95
CA LEU A 575 -20.02 22.60 1.92
C LEU A 575 -20.81 23.82 1.46
N GLU A 576 -20.21 24.69 0.63
CA GLU A 576 -20.88 25.89 0.11
C GLU A 576 -22.01 25.48 -0.82
N ARG A 577 -21.74 24.57 -1.76
CA ARG A 577 -22.75 24.05 -2.69
C ARG A 577 -23.88 23.33 -1.96
N TRP A 578 -23.56 22.44 -1.02
CA TRP A 578 -24.58 21.68 -0.29
C TRP A 578 -25.45 22.55 0.60
N ARG A 579 -24.93 23.65 1.13
CA ARG A 579 -25.70 24.62 1.92
C ARG A 579 -26.69 25.43 1.09
N LEU A 580 -26.52 25.54 -0.24
CA LEU A 580 -27.56 26.12 -1.11
C LEU A 580 -28.84 25.30 -1.09
N LEU A 581 -28.72 23.98 -0.97
CA LEU A 581 -29.85 23.06 -0.83
C LEU A 581 -30.33 22.91 0.62
N ASN A 582 -29.47 23.21 1.58
CA ASN A 582 -29.73 23.02 3.01
C ASN A 582 -29.30 24.23 3.85
N PRO A 583 -29.94 25.41 3.70
CA PRO A 583 -29.60 26.60 4.47
C PRO A 583 -29.70 26.39 6.00
N GLY A 584 -30.62 25.53 6.43
CA GLY A 584 -30.83 25.19 7.85
C GLY A 584 -29.85 24.18 8.42
N LYS A 585 -28.94 23.64 7.61
CA LYS A 585 -27.89 22.67 8.00
C LYS A 585 -28.40 21.39 8.68
N GLN A 586 -29.68 21.03 8.55
CA GLN A 586 -30.26 19.85 9.19
C GLN A 586 -29.67 18.54 8.71
N TRP A 587 -29.11 18.51 7.48
CA TRP A 587 -28.49 17.33 6.89
C TRP A 587 -26.93 17.42 6.83
N GLU A 588 -26.29 18.38 7.51
CA GLU A 588 -24.83 18.58 7.45
C GLU A 588 -24.05 17.32 7.89
N LEU A 589 -24.61 16.54 8.83
CA LEU A 589 -24.04 15.26 9.24
C LEU A 589 -23.99 14.21 8.10
N TYR A 590 -24.85 14.31 7.10
CA TYR A 590 -24.85 13.39 5.96
C TYR A 590 -23.89 13.81 4.87
N TYR A 591 -23.81 15.10 4.53
CA TYR A 591 -22.97 15.55 3.41
C TYR A 591 -21.57 16.03 3.83
N ASN A 592 -21.29 16.26 5.11
CA ASN A 592 -19.95 16.64 5.56
C ASN A 592 -19.04 15.42 5.71
N ARG A 593 -18.67 14.79 4.58
CA ARG A 593 -17.86 13.56 4.58
C ARG A 593 -17.04 13.38 3.30
N PHE A 594 -16.02 12.52 3.35
CA PHE A 594 -15.57 11.81 2.17
C PHE A 594 -16.72 10.96 1.65
N ALA A 595 -17.06 11.06 0.39
CA ALA A 595 -18.18 10.31 -0.15
C ALA A 595 -18.08 10.00 -1.65
N HIS A 596 -18.59 8.83 -2.02
CA HIS A 596 -19.10 8.55 -3.35
C HIS A 596 -20.48 9.21 -3.45
N VAL A 597 -20.52 10.37 -4.12
CA VAL A 597 -21.73 11.18 -4.20
C VAL A 597 -22.64 10.65 -5.31
N ARG A 598 -23.81 10.15 -4.95
CA ARG A 598 -24.83 9.66 -5.87
C ARG A 598 -25.99 10.63 -5.88
N MET A 599 -26.45 11.05 -7.05
CA MET A 599 -27.54 12.01 -7.19
C MET A 599 -28.66 11.44 -8.02
N GLU A 600 -29.88 11.79 -7.65
CA GLU A 600 -31.11 11.49 -8.39
C GLU A 600 -31.95 12.73 -8.47
N LEU A 601 -32.45 13.04 -9.69
CA LEU A 601 -33.39 14.11 -9.93
C LEU A 601 -34.80 13.67 -9.53
N VAL A 602 -35.45 14.50 -8.73
CA VAL A 602 -36.78 14.24 -8.21
C VAL A 602 -37.70 15.46 -8.36
N GLU A 603 -39.00 15.25 -8.41
CA GLU A 603 -40.01 16.33 -8.43
C GLU A 603 -40.87 16.27 -7.15
N THR A 604 -40.26 16.57 -6.03
CA THR A 604 -40.91 16.45 -4.70
C THR A 604 -41.17 17.79 -4.01
N GLY A 605 -40.61 18.87 -4.52
CA GLY A 605 -40.71 20.19 -3.95
C GLY A 605 -39.58 20.57 -3.01
N ILE A 606 -38.76 19.63 -2.58
CA ILE A 606 -37.58 19.85 -1.72
C ILE A 606 -36.47 18.92 -2.13
N SER A 607 -35.24 19.40 -1.97
CA SER A 607 -34.02 18.56 -2.06
C SER A 607 -33.64 18.05 -0.69
N TRP A 608 -33.12 16.81 -0.58
CA TRP A 608 -32.66 16.26 0.70
C TRP A 608 -31.44 15.33 0.53
N PHE A 609 -30.85 14.96 1.65
CA PHE A 609 -29.64 14.15 1.72
C PHE A 609 -29.87 12.92 2.60
N GLU A 610 -29.32 11.79 2.19
CA GLU A 610 -29.33 10.55 2.96
C GLU A 610 -27.94 9.91 2.97
N GLN A 611 -27.62 9.26 4.08
CA GLN A 611 -26.47 8.36 4.11
C GLN A 611 -26.83 7.07 3.36
N GLY A 612 -25.97 6.64 2.44
CA GLY A 612 -26.12 5.35 1.78
C GLY A 612 -25.76 4.17 2.70
N GLU A 613 -25.58 2.99 2.10
CA GLU A 613 -25.38 1.71 2.80
C GLU A 613 -24.07 1.65 3.59
N ALA A 614 -23.11 2.53 3.28
CA ALA A 614 -21.80 2.63 3.93
C ALA A 614 -21.50 4.08 4.34
N GLY A 615 -20.57 4.25 5.27
CA GLY A 615 -20.20 5.57 5.80
C GLY A 615 -19.63 6.54 4.75
N ASP A 616 -19.11 6.01 3.66
CA ASP A 616 -18.52 6.72 2.51
C ASP A 616 -19.49 6.93 1.35
N ARG A 617 -20.78 6.68 1.52
CA ARG A 617 -21.82 6.88 0.48
C ARG A 617 -22.81 7.95 0.87
N LEU A 618 -22.98 8.91 -0.04
CA LEU A 618 -23.93 10.00 0.07
C LEU A 618 -24.94 9.92 -1.07
N ASN A 619 -26.22 9.84 -0.75
CA ASN A 619 -27.31 9.98 -1.71
C ASN A 619 -27.87 11.40 -1.60
N VAL A 620 -27.98 12.08 -2.73
CA VAL A 620 -28.58 13.41 -2.86
C VAL A 620 -29.79 13.30 -3.77
N PHE A 621 -30.95 13.61 -3.25
CA PHE A 621 -32.17 13.70 -4.03
C PHE A 621 -32.39 15.17 -4.33
N LEU A 622 -32.08 15.55 -5.59
CA LEU A 622 -32.12 16.93 -6.05
C LEU A 622 -33.46 17.24 -6.69
N ASP A 623 -34.23 18.13 -6.08
CA ASP A 623 -35.44 18.61 -6.74
C ASP A 623 -35.07 19.37 -8.03
N ILE A 624 -35.76 19.07 -9.10
CA ILE A 624 -35.49 19.65 -10.44
C ILE A 624 -35.45 21.17 -10.44
N ARG A 625 -36.21 21.85 -9.54
CA ARG A 625 -36.20 23.32 -9.39
C ARG A 625 -34.92 23.86 -8.77
N ASP A 626 -34.14 23.00 -8.12
CA ASP A 626 -32.90 23.38 -7.46
C ASP A 626 -31.68 23.16 -8.37
N ILE A 627 -31.85 22.56 -9.57
CA ILE A 627 -30.72 22.23 -10.46
C ILE A 627 -29.93 23.49 -10.88
N GLY A 628 -30.62 24.61 -11.10
CA GLY A 628 -29.97 25.89 -11.42
C GLY A 628 -29.06 26.39 -10.29
N LYS A 629 -29.39 26.08 -9.02
CA LYS A 629 -28.53 26.43 -7.86
C LYS A 629 -27.21 25.65 -7.87
N MET A 630 -27.17 24.50 -8.55
CA MET A 630 -25.99 23.65 -8.62
C MET A 630 -25.01 24.05 -9.71
N GLY A 631 -25.43 24.93 -10.63
CA GLY A 631 -24.60 25.37 -11.75
C GLY A 631 -24.28 24.26 -12.72
N VAL A 632 -25.23 23.35 -12.98
CA VAL A 632 -25.07 22.19 -13.88
C VAL A 632 -25.43 22.61 -15.28
N ASP A 633 -24.51 22.37 -16.23
CA ASP A 633 -24.71 22.58 -17.67
C ASP A 633 -25.19 21.32 -18.38
N TYR A 634 -24.72 20.14 -17.92
CA TYR A 634 -25.02 18.85 -18.56
C TYR A 634 -25.44 17.80 -17.54
N VAL A 635 -26.44 16.99 -17.93
CA VAL A 635 -26.90 15.83 -17.15
C VAL A 635 -26.79 14.56 -17.96
N LEU A 636 -26.09 13.56 -17.41
CA LEU A 636 -26.13 12.18 -17.87
C LEU A 636 -27.23 11.44 -17.10
N SER A 637 -28.23 10.91 -17.77
CA SER A 637 -29.36 10.22 -17.14
C SER A 637 -29.84 9.03 -17.96
N VAL A 638 -30.49 8.07 -17.33
CA VAL A 638 -31.26 7.02 -18.00
C VAL A 638 -32.75 7.42 -18.18
N ASN A 639 -33.18 8.47 -17.46
CA ASN A 639 -34.53 8.95 -17.46
C ASN A 639 -34.78 9.92 -18.64
N ASP A 640 -36.04 10.07 -19.02
CA ASP A 640 -36.45 11.13 -19.94
C ASP A 640 -36.68 12.42 -19.15
N LEU A 641 -35.74 13.36 -19.22
CA LEU A 641 -35.78 14.61 -18.47
C LEU A 641 -36.59 15.71 -19.19
N GLU A 642 -36.92 15.55 -20.50
CA GLU A 642 -37.72 16.54 -21.22
C GLU A 642 -39.13 16.65 -20.66
N VAL A 643 -39.61 15.62 -19.96
CA VAL A 643 -40.91 15.64 -19.26
C VAL A 643 -40.98 16.70 -18.16
N TYR A 644 -39.83 17.17 -17.68
CA TYR A 644 -39.74 18.23 -16.66
C TYR A 644 -39.60 19.63 -17.23
N ASN A 645 -39.59 19.81 -18.57
CA ASN A 645 -39.45 21.10 -19.20
C ASN A 645 -40.60 22.03 -18.79
N ARG A 646 -40.26 23.24 -18.35
CA ARG A 646 -41.18 24.26 -17.90
C ARG A 646 -40.61 25.67 -18.08
N GLU A 647 -41.34 26.72 -17.80
CA GLU A 647 -40.84 28.08 -17.82
C GLU A 647 -39.62 28.19 -16.81
N GLY A 648 -38.50 28.67 -17.30
CA GLY A 648 -37.25 28.82 -16.54
C GLY A 648 -36.46 27.55 -16.32
N LEU A 649 -36.85 26.38 -16.91
CA LEU A 649 -36.07 25.15 -16.84
C LEU A 649 -36.29 24.32 -18.11
N THR A 650 -35.22 24.10 -18.87
CA THR A 650 -35.28 23.28 -20.09
C THR A 650 -34.16 22.24 -20.09
N PHE A 651 -34.53 21.00 -20.33
CA PHE A 651 -33.62 19.91 -20.66
C PHE A 651 -33.70 19.67 -22.15
N THR A 652 -32.59 19.80 -22.88
CA THR A 652 -32.51 19.55 -24.30
C THR A 652 -31.67 18.30 -24.55
N LEU A 653 -32.25 17.26 -25.13
CA LEU A 653 -31.52 16.04 -25.47
C LEU A 653 -30.44 16.31 -26.51
N LEU A 654 -29.17 16.10 -26.18
CA LEU A 654 -28.04 16.26 -27.11
C LEU A 654 -27.64 14.94 -27.76
N LYS A 655 -27.50 13.88 -26.96
CA LYS A 655 -27.06 12.55 -27.39
C LYS A 655 -27.80 11.46 -26.64
N GLN A 656 -27.95 10.32 -27.31
CA GLN A 656 -28.46 9.09 -26.69
C GLN A 656 -27.57 7.91 -27.10
N VAL A 657 -27.15 7.11 -26.12
CA VAL A 657 -26.39 5.89 -26.32
C VAL A 657 -27.03 4.80 -25.47
N GLU A 658 -27.68 3.84 -26.15
CA GLU A 658 -28.53 2.83 -25.51
C GLU A 658 -29.54 3.48 -24.59
N GLU A 659 -29.57 3.11 -23.27
CA GLU A 659 -30.46 3.71 -22.27
C GLU A 659 -29.98 5.07 -21.76
N TYR A 660 -28.72 5.44 -21.96
CA TYR A 660 -28.16 6.69 -21.46
C TYR A 660 -28.45 7.87 -22.39
N ARG A 661 -28.81 9.00 -21.81
CA ARG A 661 -29.12 10.24 -22.46
C ARG A 661 -28.29 11.38 -21.87
N ILE A 662 -27.78 12.23 -22.74
CA ILE A 662 -27.02 13.43 -22.34
C ILE A 662 -27.90 14.64 -22.66
N TYR A 663 -28.22 15.39 -21.62
CA TYR A 663 -29.02 16.60 -21.72
C TYR A 663 -28.19 17.83 -21.44
N GLN A 664 -28.43 18.89 -22.22
CA GLN A 664 -28.06 20.25 -21.84
C GLN A 664 -29.14 20.82 -20.92
N VAL A 665 -28.75 21.54 -19.91
CA VAL A 665 -29.65 22.20 -18.95
C VAL A 665 -29.60 23.70 -19.18
N ASP A 666 -30.76 24.30 -19.32
CA ASP A 666 -30.93 25.74 -19.24
C ASP A 666 -31.90 26.03 -18.10
N ALA A 667 -31.35 26.56 -17.00
CA ALA A 667 -32.08 26.95 -15.81
C ALA A 667 -31.95 28.46 -15.68
N GLY A 668 -32.91 29.19 -16.24
CA GLY A 668 -32.94 30.66 -16.34
C GLY A 668 -32.95 31.42 -15.00
#